data_5c6efc9c6ff8810da9b05f7524787bf7
#
_entry.id   5c6efc9c6ff8810da9b05f7524787bf7
#
_cell.length_a   1.000
_cell.length_b   1.000
_cell.length_c   1.000
_cell.angle_alpha   90.00
_cell.angle_beta   90.00
_cell.angle_gamma   90.00
#
_symmetry.space_group_name_H-M   'P 1'
#
loop_
_entity.id
_entity.type
_entity.pdbx_description
1 polymer ?
#
loop_
_entity_poly.entity_id
_entity_poly.type
_entity_poly.pdbx_seq_one_letter_code
_entity_poly.pdbx_strand_id
1 'polypeptide(L)'
;MKNYYQLSSEEVKQEINGKQEPLTSAEVKAHQEKFGPNELVEGKKKTTLQIFLEQYKDFLVIILIAAAIVSGFLGDAESAIVILIVITINAILGTVQTVKAEQSLASLKKLSGPEAKVLRDGSVVPIPSAEVTVGDIVMLDAGDYIPADGRLLESASLKVDESALTGESLGVEKMTDAIEGEVPLGDRTNMVYSGSFVTYGRGSFVVTGIGMETEVGKIASLLKTTSEKKTPLQVNLDQFGQKLSIIILVFCGILFGINVFRGGNIGDAFLFAVALAVAAIPEALSSIVTIVLSFGTQKMAKEHAIIRKLQAVEGLGSVSIICSDKTGTLTQNKMTVEQYYVNETVIPADKIDVKDSEQEKLMYFSILCNDSTNVDGVEIGDPTETALINLGSKLGLDIQKIRGEYPRESENPFDSDRKLMSTKHTIDETPIMVVKGAVDVIMGRTASIQCGDEVRAITPEDIEKIEAQNQSFSREGLRVLGFAYKAVSAEEELSLEDENNLTFLGLIAMMDPPREESMAAVAECKRAGIRPIMITGDHKVTAAAIAKRIGILEDESEACEGAVIDSMSDEELKNFVEGISVYARVSPEHKIRIVRAWQEKGNIVAMTGDGVNDAPALKQADIGVAMGITGSEVSKDAASMVLTDDNFATIVKAVENGRNVYQNIKNSIQFLLSGNFGAILAVLYASIAGLPVPFAPVHLLFINLLTDSLPAIALGLEPHSKKVMDEKPRPMNESILTKDFLTKIGREGLCIGITTMIGFMIGLTGEGGNAVLASTMAFGTLCTARLVHGFNCKSDYPVIFSKRFWNNIYLIGAFLLGLVLITCVMTIPALDEVFKVQTLTFTQLLIVYGLALVNLPIIQLMKKIKLMFRKNK
;
A
#
# COMPACT_ATOMS: atom_id res chain seq x y z
N MET A 1 8.46 37.35 -16.94
CA MET A 1 9.33 36.52 -16.10
C MET A 1 10.77 36.82 -16.48
N LYS A 2 11.66 36.90 -15.47
CA LYS A 2 13.08 37.00 -15.77
C LYS A 2 13.56 35.67 -16.35
N ASN A 3 14.37 35.75 -17.41
CA ASN A 3 14.88 34.57 -18.10
C ASN A 3 16.18 34.11 -17.43
N TYR A 4 16.05 33.38 -16.31
CA TYR A 4 17.20 32.90 -15.50
C TYR A 4 18.17 32.00 -16.30
N TYR A 5 17.72 31.36 -17.39
CA TYR A 5 18.57 30.56 -18.26
C TYR A 5 19.59 31.40 -19.05
N GLN A 6 19.37 32.71 -19.19
CA GLN A 6 20.27 33.64 -19.87
C GLN A 6 21.35 34.22 -18.95
N LEU A 7 21.24 33.97 -17.64
CA LEU A 7 22.17 34.48 -16.64
C LEU A 7 23.16 33.37 -16.22
N SER A 8 24.36 33.79 -15.83
CA SER A 8 25.33 32.90 -15.19
C SER A 8 24.80 32.42 -13.81
N SER A 9 25.32 31.31 -13.32
CA SER A 9 24.93 30.75 -12.01
C SER A 9 25.18 31.74 -10.85
N GLU A 10 26.24 32.54 -10.94
CA GLU A 10 26.57 33.55 -9.92
C GLU A 10 25.60 34.72 -9.95
N GLU A 11 25.23 35.21 -11.14
CA GLU A 11 24.24 36.28 -11.31
C GLU A 11 22.87 35.88 -10.76
N VAL A 12 22.46 34.61 -11.00
CA VAL A 12 21.16 34.13 -10.50
C VAL A 12 21.14 34.04 -8.97
N LYS A 13 22.21 33.53 -8.34
CA LYS A 13 22.32 33.54 -6.85
C LYS A 13 22.24 34.95 -6.28
N GLN A 14 23.00 35.89 -6.87
CA GLN A 14 23.00 37.28 -6.45
C GLN A 14 21.63 37.95 -6.61
N GLU A 15 20.91 37.63 -7.68
CA GLU A 15 19.61 38.21 -7.95
C GLU A 15 18.50 37.67 -7.03
N ILE A 16 18.55 36.37 -6.71
CA ILE A 16 17.52 35.71 -5.88
C ILE A 16 17.79 35.93 -4.40
N ASN A 17 19.03 35.69 -3.95
CA ASN A 17 19.39 35.68 -2.52
C ASN A 17 20.09 36.97 -2.06
N GLY A 18 20.53 37.84 -3.00
CA GLY A 18 21.35 38.99 -2.70
C GLY A 18 22.78 38.62 -2.25
N LYS A 19 23.16 37.36 -2.26
CA LYS A 19 24.43 36.79 -1.82
C LYS A 19 24.77 35.49 -2.53
N GLN A 20 26.04 35.07 -2.45
CA GLN A 20 26.51 33.80 -3.02
C GLN A 20 26.34 32.60 -2.07
N GLU A 21 26.19 32.85 -0.78
CA GLU A 21 26.08 31.86 0.27
C GLU A 21 24.68 31.22 0.34
N PRO A 22 24.55 29.97 0.84
CA PRO A 22 23.26 29.32 1.08
C PRO A 22 22.39 30.11 2.06
N LEU A 23 21.07 29.89 2.01
CA LEU A 23 20.13 30.53 2.94
C LEU A 23 20.34 30.03 4.38
N THR A 24 20.23 30.93 5.33
CA THR A 24 20.15 30.62 6.75
C THR A 24 18.72 30.27 7.15
N SER A 25 18.55 29.53 8.26
CA SER A 25 17.23 29.14 8.79
C SER A 25 16.29 30.35 9.04
N ALA A 26 16.84 31.53 9.35
CA ALA A 26 16.05 32.76 9.53
C ALA A 26 15.55 33.29 8.19
N GLU A 27 16.38 33.29 7.17
CA GLU A 27 16.03 33.75 5.81
C GLU A 27 15.03 32.78 5.15
N VAL A 28 15.18 31.47 5.36
CA VAL A 28 14.22 30.46 4.91
C VAL A 28 12.80 30.78 5.41
N LYS A 29 12.64 31.08 6.70
CA LYS A 29 11.34 31.45 7.26
C LYS A 29 10.75 32.70 6.60
N ALA A 30 11.58 33.72 6.38
CA ALA A 30 11.14 34.95 5.71
C ALA A 30 10.73 34.68 4.24
N HIS A 31 11.44 33.78 3.54
CA HIS A 31 11.10 33.38 2.18
C HIS A 31 9.82 32.53 2.15
N GLN A 32 9.64 31.59 3.07
CA GLN A 32 8.41 30.79 3.19
C GLN A 32 7.17 31.67 3.50
N GLU A 33 7.32 32.70 4.36
CA GLU A 33 6.24 33.66 4.60
C GLU A 33 5.91 34.50 3.36
N LYS A 34 6.91 34.83 2.55
CA LYS A 34 6.76 35.65 1.35
C LYS A 34 6.20 34.88 0.15
N PHE A 35 6.70 33.66 -0.12
CA PHE A 35 6.40 32.90 -1.32
C PHE A 35 5.36 31.78 -1.08
N GLY A 36 5.08 31.43 0.19
CA GLY A 36 4.20 30.33 0.57
C GLY A 36 4.85 28.94 0.46
N PRO A 37 4.07 27.87 0.65
CA PRO A 37 4.55 26.49 0.51
C PRO A 37 4.74 26.10 -0.97
N ASN A 38 5.67 25.21 -1.21
CA ASN A 38 5.89 24.62 -2.55
C ASN A 38 4.86 23.52 -2.83
N GLU A 39 3.62 23.92 -3.01
CA GLU A 39 2.51 23.01 -3.31
C GLU A 39 1.74 23.51 -4.53
N LEU A 40 1.34 22.59 -5.39
CA LEU A 40 0.36 22.90 -6.43
C LEU A 40 -1.00 23.11 -5.75
N VAL A 41 -1.65 24.24 -6.02
CA VAL A 41 -2.98 24.51 -5.50
C VAL A 41 -3.93 23.51 -6.18
N GLU A 42 -4.24 22.43 -5.48
CA GLU A 42 -5.36 21.55 -5.86
C GLU A 42 -6.60 22.44 -6.03
N GLY A 43 -7.44 22.17 -7.04
CA GLY A 43 -8.62 22.96 -7.32
C GLY A 43 -9.38 23.30 -6.04
N LYS A 44 -10.02 24.46 -5.94
CA LYS A 44 -10.67 24.97 -4.71
C LYS A 44 -11.42 23.85 -4.02
N LYS A 45 -10.92 23.42 -2.85
CA LYS A 45 -11.60 22.42 -2.01
C LYS A 45 -13.01 22.95 -1.75
N LYS A 46 -14.00 22.09 -1.95
CA LYS A 46 -15.38 22.45 -1.67
C LYS A 46 -15.49 22.85 -0.21
N THR A 47 -16.13 23.97 0.07
CA THR A 47 -16.41 24.37 1.45
C THR A 47 -17.44 23.39 2.04
N THR A 48 -17.43 23.22 3.37
CA THR A 48 -18.42 22.38 4.06
C THR A 48 -19.86 22.77 3.69
N LEU A 49 -20.12 24.06 3.48
CA LEU A 49 -21.42 24.55 3.02
C LEU A 49 -21.74 24.12 1.58
N GLN A 50 -20.75 24.10 0.70
CA GLN A 50 -20.97 23.60 -0.68
C GLN A 50 -21.26 22.11 -0.70
N ILE A 51 -20.55 21.30 0.10
CA ILE A 51 -20.81 19.88 0.26
C ILE A 51 -22.22 19.65 0.80
N PHE A 52 -22.64 20.45 1.78
CA PHE A 52 -24.00 20.40 2.33
C PHE A 52 -25.05 20.72 1.29
N LEU A 53 -24.89 21.78 0.50
CA LEU A 53 -25.83 22.15 -0.55
C LEU A 53 -25.85 21.16 -1.72
N GLU A 54 -24.75 20.46 -1.97
CA GLU A 54 -24.70 19.40 -2.96
C GLU A 54 -25.53 18.18 -2.58
N GLN A 55 -25.73 17.90 -1.28
CA GLN A 55 -26.63 16.82 -0.85
C GLN A 55 -28.07 17.04 -1.34
N TYR A 56 -28.51 18.29 -1.49
CA TYR A 56 -29.83 18.62 -2.02
C TYR A 56 -29.96 18.49 -3.54
N LYS A 57 -28.86 18.29 -4.27
CA LYS A 57 -28.87 18.01 -5.71
C LYS A 57 -29.03 16.53 -6.04
N ASP A 58 -29.01 15.67 -5.03
CA ASP A 58 -29.27 14.26 -5.23
C ASP A 58 -30.69 14.05 -5.80
N PHE A 59 -30.79 13.17 -6.80
CA PHE A 59 -32.04 12.92 -7.50
C PHE A 59 -33.18 12.49 -6.58
N LEU A 60 -32.87 11.69 -5.55
CA LEU A 60 -33.83 11.20 -4.58
C LEU A 60 -34.27 12.29 -3.61
N VAL A 61 -33.37 13.15 -3.20
CA VAL A 61 -33.67 14.32 -2.36
C VAL A 61 -34.60 15.28 -3.11
N ILE A 62 -34.37 15.47 -4.41
CA ILE A 62 -35.27 16.28 -5.25
C ILE A 62 -36.69 15.69 -5.31
N ILE A 63 -36.80 14.36 -5.46
CA ILE A 63 -38.10 13.66 -5.42
C ILE A 63 -38.80 13.85 -4.07
N LEU A 64 -38.04 13.74 -2.95
CA LEU A 64 -38.59 13.97 -1.61
C LEU A 64 -39.07 15.41 -1.40
N ILE A 65 -38.32 16.40 -1.90
CA ILE A 65 -38.73 17.80 -1.83
C ILE A 65 -40.02 17.99 -2.63
N ALA A 66 -40.11 17.39 -3.82
CA ALA A 66 -41.36 17.42 -4.61
C ALA A 66 -42.53 16.75 -3.85
N ALA A 67 -42.27 15.61 -3.19
CA ALA A 67 -43.25 14.93 -2.37
C ALA A 67 -43.71 15.78 -1.18
N ALA A 68 -42.77 16.46 -0.47
CA ALA A 68 -43.11 17.39 0.61
C ALA A 68 -43.99 18.57 0.12
N ILE A 69 -43.69 19.12 -1.06
CA ILE A 69 -44.47 20.16 -1.68
C ILE A 69 -45.88 19.65 -1.99
N VAL A 70 -46.02 18.49 -2.61
CA VAL A 70 -47.32 17.87 -2.93
C VAL A 70 -48.09 17.57 -1.63
N SER A 71 -47.45 17.05 -0.58
CA SER A 71 -48.09 16.80 0.72
C SER A 71 -48.64 18.10 1.33
N GLY A 72 -47.85 19.18 1.28
CA GLY A 72 -48.31 20.50 1.75
C GLY A 72 -49.54 21.03 0.98
N PHE A 73 -49.59 20.85 -0.36
CA PHE A 73 -50.73 21.24 -1.17
C PHE A 73 -51.98 20.38 -0.92
N LEU A 74 -51.81 19.13 -0.52
CA LEU A 74 -52.88 18.21 -0.15
C LEU A 74 -53.42 18.45 1.29
N GLY A 75 -52.82 19.41 2.02
CA GLY A 75 -53.29 19.80 3.36
C GLY A 75 -52.60 19.06 4.50
N ASP A 76 -51.63 18.18 4.21
CA ASP A 76 -50.80 17.48 5.21
C ASP A 76 -49.46 18.22 5.44
N ALA A 77 -49.54 19.41 6.03
CA ALA A 77 -48.39 20.25 6.34
C ALA A 77 -47.43 19.60 7.34
N GLU A 78 -47.92 18.78 8.25
CA GLU A 78 -47.09 18.09 9.25
C GLU A 78 -46.14 17.09 8.60
N SER A 79 -46.68 16.26 7.69
CA SER A 79 -45.85 15.33 6.92
C SER A 79 -44.81 16.05 6.05
N ALA A 80 -45.18 17.18 5.42
CA ALA A 80 -44.24 17.97 4.64
C ALA A 80 -43.07 18.53 5.49
N ILE A 81 -43.38 19.06 6.68
CA ILE A 81 -42.36 19.57 7.62
C ILE A 81 -41.44 18.43 8.08
N VAL A 82 -41.99 17.28 8.46
CA VAL A 82 -41.18 16.11 8.90
C VAL A 82 -40.26 15.64 7.79
N ILE A 83 -40.72 15.53 6.55
CA ILE A 83 -39.88 15.16 5.41
C ILE A 83 -38.72 16.16 5.24
N LEU A 84 -38.99 17.47 5.31
CA LEU A 84 -37.94 18.49 5.18
C LEU A 84 -36.93 18.45 6.32
N ILE A 85 -37.35 18.21 7.58
CA ILE A 85 -36.48 18.06 8.73
C ILE A 85 -35.53 16.85 8.52
N VAL A 86 -36.10 15.71 8.10
CA VAL A 86 -35.29 14.49 7.91
C VAL A 86 -34.33 14.63 6.75
N ILE A 87 -34.74 15.24 5.62
CA ILE A 87 -33.81 15.57 4.51
C ILE A 87 -32.64 16.42 5.04
N THR A 88 -32.94 17.43 5.86
CA THR A 88 -31.89 18.31 6.40
C THR A 88 -30.94 17.57 7.34
N ILE A 89 -31.46 16.70 8.22
CA ILE A 89 -30.62 15.87 9.11
C ILE A 89 -29.76 14.91 8.27
N ASN A 90 -30.33 14.30 7.24
CA ASN A 90 -29.60 13.41 6.33
C ASN A 90 -28.50 14.16 5.57
N ALA A 91 -28.77 15.36 5.09
CA ALA A 91 -27.79 16.22 4.43
C ALA A 91 -26.64 16.62 5.39
N ILE A 92 -26.93 16.90 6.67
CA ILE A 92 -25.91 17.16 7.70
C ILE A 92 -25.04 15.93 7.91
N LEU A 93 -25.64 14.75 8.07
CA LEU A 93 -24.93 13.49 8.29
C LEU A 93 -24.03 13.13 7.09
N GLY A 94 -24.57 13.22 5.87
CA GLY A 94 -23.82 12.99 4.63
C GLY A 94 -22.64 13.96 4.48
N THR A 95 -22.84 15.23 4.86
CA THR A 95 -21.77 16.24 4.87
C THR A 95 -20.66 15.88 5.85
N VAL A 96 -21.00 15.51 7.08
CA VAL A 96 -20.03 15.12 8.11
C VAL A 96 -19.23 13.87 7.66
N GLN A 97 -19.91 12.90 7.06
CA GLN A 97 -19.27 11.70 6.53
C GLN A 97 -18.28 12.04 5.39
N THR A 98 -18.70 12.86 4.43
CA THR A 98 -17.86 13.29 3.30
C THR A 98 -16.64 14.08 3.78
N VAL A 99 -16.83 15.08 4.65
CA VAL A 99 -15.74 15.88 5.20
C VAL A 99 -14.73 15.03 5.97
N LYS A 100 -15.19 14.09 6.79
CA LYS A 100 -14.28 13.17 7.52
C LYS A 100 -13.50 12.25 6.58
N ALA A 101 -14.14 11.74 5.53
CA ALA A 101 -13.48 10.92 4.51
C ALA A 101 -12.39 11.72 3.77
N GLU A 102 -12.70 12.96 3.33
CA GLU A 102 -11.73 13.84 2.68
C GLU A 102 -10.56 14.23 3.59
N GLN A 103 -10.82 14.54 4.87
CA GLN A 103 -9.76 14.84 5.84
C GLN A 103 -8.82 13.65 6.06
N SER A 104 -9.36 12.45 6.14
CA SER A 104 -8.57 11.22 6.30
C SER A 104 -7.66 10.98 5.08
N LEU A 105 -8.17 11.20 3.87
CA LEU A 105 -7.39 11.09 2.63
C LEU A 105 -6.30 12.17 2.53
N ALA A 106 -6.61 13.41 2.90
CA ALA A 106 -5.64 14.50 2.90
C ALA A 106 -4.48 14.25 3.87
N SER A 107 -4.76 13.65 5.03
CA SER A 107 -3.71 13.27 5.99
C SER A 107 -2.77 12.19 5.45
N LEU A 108 -3.28 11.25 4.67
CA LEU A 108 -2.46 10.21 4.03
C LEU A 108 -1.56 10.77 2.91
N LYS A 109 -2.08 11.69 2.10
CA LYS A 109 -1.29 12.38 1.05
C LYS A 109 -0.06 13.10 1.63
N LYS A 110 -0.18 13.71 2.81
CA LYS A 110 0.95 14.38 3.50
C LYS A 110 2.06 13.43 3.95
N LEU A 111 1.75 12.18 4.24
CA LEU A 111 2.72 11.18 4.68
C LEU A 111 3.55 10.58 3.53
N SER A 112 3.17 10.82 2.28
CA SER A 112 3.81 10.23 1.08
C SER A 112 4.40 11.28 0.13
N GLY A 113 4.60 12.50 0.58
CA GLY A 113 5.22 13.56 -0.23
C GLY A 113 6.71 13.27 -0.49
N PRO A 114 7.25 13.63 -1.67
CA PRO A 114 8.67 13.48 -1.95
C PRO A 114 9.52 14.34 -1.03
N GLU A 115 10.75 13.90 -0.76
CA GLU A 115 11.77 14.64 -0.01
C GLU A 115 12.75 15.33 -0.96
N ALA A 116 13.39 16.38 -0.49
CA ALA A 116 14.44 17.11 -1.18
C ALA A 116 15.66 17.34 -0.27
N LYS A 117 16.86 17.17 -0.82
CA LYS A 117 18.12 17.45 -0.12
C LYS A 117 18.51 18.91 -0.34
N VAL A 118 18.44 19.74 0.67
CA VAL A 118 18.75 21.18 0.57
C VAL A 118 19.98 21.54 1.36
N LEU A 119 20.78 22.46 0.84
CA LEU A 119 21.92 23.03 1.52
C LEU A 119 21.50 24.30 2.29
N ARG A 120 21.39 24.19 3.60
CA ARG A 120 21.03 25.30 4.51
C ARG A 120 22.03 25.37 5.66
N ASP A 121 22.34 26.56 6.13
CA ASP A 121 23.32 26.80 7.22
C ASP A 121 24.67 26.04 6.99
N GLY A 122 25.07 25.83 5.73
CA GLY A 122 26.30 25.13 5.34
C GLY A 122 26.27 23.60 5.44
N SER A 123 25.12 23.00 5.72
CA SER A 123 24.94 21.53 5.75
C SER A 123 23.78 21.08 4.87
N VAL A 124 23.90 19.85 4.30
CA VAL A 124 22.84 19.23 3.50
C VAL A 124 21.84 18.57 4.43
N VAL A 125 20.58 18.97 4.32
CA VAL A 125 19.49 18.49 5.17
C VAL A 125 18.35 17.97 4.28
N PRO A 126 17.83 16.74 4.50
CA PRO A 126 16.62 16.29 3.83
C PRO A 126 15.39 16.99 4.45
N ILE A 127 14.52 17.52 3.59
CA ILE A 127 13.27 18.17 3.97
C ILE A 127 12.13 17.72 3.06
N PRO A 128 10.86 17.78 3.52
CA PRO A 128 9.72 17.60 2.63
C PRO A 128 9.77 18.59 1.45
N SER A 129 9.50 18.15 0.23
CA SER A 129 9.49 19.03 -0.95
C SER A 129 8.57 20.24 -0.82
N ALA A 130 7.48 20.12 -0.04
CA ALA A 130 6.57 21.23 0.27
C ALA A 130 7.22 22.39 1.06
N GLU A 131 8.34 22.14 1.76
CA GLU A 131 9.08 23.12 2.57
C GLU A 131 10.22 23.80 1.80
N VAL A 132 10.46 23.41 0.55
CA VAL A 132 11.42 24.07 -0.34
C VAL A 132 10.94 25.47 -0.68
N THR A 133 11.84 26.44 -0.65
CA THR A 133 11.51 27.85 -0.95
C THR A 133 12.42 28.45 -2.02
N VAL A 134 12.00 29.55 -2.62
CA VAL A 134 12.81 30.29 -3.60
C VAL A 134 14.12 30.69 -2.98
N GLY A 135 15.24 30.38 -3.65
CA GLY A 135 16.59 30.65 -3.18
C GLY A 135 17.28 29.48 -2.46
N ASP A 136 16.57 28.43 -2.13
CA ASP A 136 17.21 27.19 -1.63
C ASP A 136 18.17 26.62 -2.67
N ILE A 137 19.26 26.04 -2.22
CA ILE A 137 20.16 25.23 -3.06
C ILE A 137 19.81 23.75 -2.83
N VAL A 138 19.33 23.10 -3.89
CA VAL A 138 18.95 21.69 -3.86
C VAL A 138 20.06 20.83 -4.46
N MET A 139 20.42 19.76 -3.76
CA MET A 139 21.39 18.75 -4.25
C MET A 139 20.61 17.64 -4.97
N LEU A 140 21.15 17.19 -6.10
CA LEU A 140 20.54 16.17 -6.95
C LEU A 140 21.49 14.98 -7.17
N ASP A 141 20.97 13.79 -6.97
CA ASP A 141 21.60 12.51 -7.31
C ASP A 141 20.67 11.71 -8.25
N ALA A 142 21.21 10.72 -8.97
CA ALA A 142 20.42 9.84 -9.82
C ALA A 142 19.31 9.17 -8.99
N GLY A 143 18.05 9.29 -9.47
CA GLY A 143 16.85 8.81 -8.79
C GLY A 143 16.11 9.85 -7.97
N ASP A 144 16.67 11.05 -7.79
CA ASP A 144 16.01 12.13 -7.05
C ASP A 144 14.91 12.78 -7.89
N TYR A 145 13.86 13.23 -7.19
CA TYR A 145 12.80 14.06 -7.71
C TYR A 145 13.21 15.54 -7.68
N ILE A 146 12.90 16.29 -8.73
CA ILE A 146 13.14 17.74 -8.77
C ILE A 146 11.91 18.46 -8.19
N PRO A 147 12.05 19.05 -6.99
CA PRO A 147 10.91 19.57 -6.22
C PRO A 147 10.36 20.90 -6.73
N ALA A 148 11.17 21.66 -7.46
CA ALA A 148 10.90 23.04 -7.85
C ALA A 148 11.63 23.40 -9.13
N ASP A 149 11.22 24.46 -9.81
CA ASP A 149 11.97 24.98 -10.95
C ASP A 149 13.24 25.68 -10.47
N GLY A 150 14.35 25.45 -11.18
CA GLY A 150 15.61 26.04 -10.77
C GLY A 150 16.66 26.16 -11.85
N ARG A 151 17.68 26.95 -11.55
CA ARG A 151 18.86 27.16 -12.36
C ARG A 151 20.02 26.34 -11.83
N LEU A 152 20.59 25.50 -12.70
CA LEU A 152 21.73 24.64 -12.34
C LEU A 152 22.95 25.48 -11.94
N LEU A 153 23.59 25.05 -10.86
CA LEU A 153 24.84 25.60 -10.35
C LEU A 153 26.03 24.69 -10.69
N GLU A 154 25.82 23.38 -10.55
CA GLU A 154 26.79 22.34 -10.82
C GLU A 154 26.13 21.17 -11.56
N SER A 155 26.86 20.56 -12.49
CA SER A 155 26.43 19.37 -13.23
C SER A 155 27.63 18.46 -13.45
N ALA A 156 27.53 17.20 -12.96
CA ALA A 156 28.47 16.14 -13.22
C ALA A 156 27.75 15.03 -13.99
N SER A 157 27.75 15.14 -15.32
CA SER A 157 27.03 14.23 -16.25
C SER A 157 25.54 14.08 -15.91
N LEU A 158 24.91 15.15 -15.42
CA LEU A 158 23.51 15.16 -15.00
C LEU A 158 22.59 14.96 -16.21
N LYS A 159 21.71 13.93 -16.14
CA LYS A 159 20.63 13.73 -17.10
C LYS A 159 19.31 13.73 -16.40
N VAL A 160 18.30 14.40 -16.96
CA VAL A 160 17.00 14.59 -16.38
C VAL A 160 15.91 14.14 -17.36
N ASP A 161 14.97 13.34 -16.88
CA ASP A 161 13.75 13.02 -17.61
C ASP A 161 12.73 14.14 -17.40
N GLU A 162 12.49 14.89 -18.47
CA GLU A 162 11.52 15.99 -18.53
C GLU A 162 10.31 15.64 -19.41
N SER A 163 10.09 14.35 -19.68
CA SER A 163 9.03 13.86 -20.59
C SER A 163 7.63 14.34 -20.19
N ALA A 164 7.39 14.56 -18.90
CA ALA A 164 6.12 15.10 -18.39
C ALA A 164 5.83 16.54 -18.86
N LEU A 165 6.86 17.30 -19.21
CA LEU A 165 6.77 18.70 -19.66
C LEU A 165 6.99 18.84 -21.17
N THR A 166 7.97 18.12 -21.71
CA THR A 166 8.40 18.25 -23.11
C THR A 166 7.74 17.24 -24.03
N GLY A 167 7.25 16.12 -23.49
CA GLY A 167 6.72 14.98 -24.25
C GLY A 167 7.80 14.08 -24.86
N GLU A 168 9.10 14.38 -24.67
CA GLU A 168 10.21 13.59 -25.18
C GLU A 168 10.71 12.59 -24.14
N SER A 169 10.79 11.30 -24.52
CA SER A 169 11.11 10.20 -23.60
C SER A 169 12.61 10.00 -23.33
N LEU A 170 13.48 10.78 -23.97
CA LEU A 170 14.94 10.69 -23.77
C LEU A 170 15.38 11.67 -22.69
N GLY A 171 16.18 11.19 -21.72
CA GLY A 171 16.77 12.05 -20.69
C GLY A 171 17.65 13.15 -21.30
N VAL A 172 17.38 14.39 -20.91
CA VAL A 172 18.10 15.59 -21.38
C VAL A 172 19.38 15.75 -20.60
N GLU A 173 20.51 15.84 -21.29
CA GLU A 173 21.80 16.15 -20.65
C GLU A 173 21.86 17.63 -20.25
N LYS A 174 22.24 17.88 -18.98
CA LYS A 174 22.19 19.20 -18.37
C LYS A 174 23.57 19.82 -18.24
N MET A 175 23.65 21.10 -18.57
CA MET A 175 24.87 21.93 -18.56
C MET A 175 24.65 23.16 -17.66
N THR A 176 25.76 23.85 -17.33
CA THR A 176 25.70 25.03 -16.44
C THR A 176 25.89 26.36 -17.17
N ASP A 177 26.26 26.34 -18.44
CA ASP A 177 26.52 27.56 -19.24
C ASP A 177 25.26 28.40 -19.45
N ALA A 178 25.42 29.72 -19.53
CA ALA A 178 24.32 30.62 -19.88
C ALA A 178 23.91 30.43 -21.34
N ILE A 179 22.62 30.46 -21.62
CA ILE A 179 22.05 30.25 -22.96
C ILE A 179 21.68 31.60 -23.57
N GLU A 180 22.25 31.93 -24.72
CA GLU A 180 21.96 33.17 -25.42
C GLU A 180 20.65 33.08 -26.24
N GLY A 181 19.88 34.19 -26.25
CA GLY A 181 18.65 34.27 -27.01
C GLY A 181 17.42 33.67 -26.33
N GLU A 182 16.30 33.65 -27.09
CA GLU A 182 15.06 32.99 -26.62
C GLU A 182 14.99 31.56 -27.17
N VAL A 183 14.92 30.57 -26.26
CA VAL A 183 14.85 29.15 -26.60
C VAL A 183 13.60 28.52 -25.98
N PRO A 184 13.01 27.51 -26.66
CA PRO A 184 11.93 26.71 -26.12
C PRO A 184 12.29 26.05 -24.76
N LEU A 185 11.29 25.60 -24.00
CA LEU A 185 11.47 25.00 -22.67
C LEU A 185 12.43 23.80 -22.69
N GLY A 186 12.27 22.90 -23.65
CA GLY A 186 13.09 21.68 -23.79
C GLY A 186 14.56 21.93 -24.10
N ASP A 187 14.87 23.09 -24.70
CA ASP A 187 16.24 23.47 -25.08
C ASP A 187 16.99 24.23 -23.98
N ARG A 188 16.31 24.50 -22.82
CA ARG A 188 16.93 25.17 -21.66
C ARG A 188 17.71 24.16 -20.82
N THR A 189 18.82 23.68 -21.35
CA THR A 189 19.65 22.64 -20.76
C THR A 189 20.29 23.01 -19.42
N ASN A 190 20.31 24.31 -19.07
CA ASN A 190 20.82 24.81 -17.79
C ASN A 190 19.74 25.07 -16.71
N MET A 191 18.49 24.70 -17.02
CA MET A 191 17.37 24.75 -16.08
C MET A 191 16.91 23.32 -15.73
N VAL A 192 16.30 23.19 -14.57
CA VAL A 192 15.59 21.99 -14.15
C VAL A 192 14.17 22.37 -13.72
N TYR A 193 13.23 21.45 -13.88
CA TYR A 193 11.81 21.73 -13.71
C TYR A 193 11.17 20.78 -12.69
N SER A 194 10.28 21.35 -11.90
CA SER A 194 9.46 20.59 -10.95
C SER A 194 8.71 19.45 -11.63
N GLY A 195 8.66 18.28 -10.99
CA GLY A 195 7.97 17.11 -11.53
C GLY A 195 8.82 16.24 -12.45
N SER A 196 10.08 16.62 -12.69
CA SER A 196 11.07 15.87 -13.46
C SER A 196 11.92 14.99 -12.53
N PHE A 197 12.64 14.03 -13.10
CA PHE A 197 13.47 13.08 -12.34
C PHE A 197 14.89 13.01 -12.89
N VAL A 198 15.86 12.88 -11.97
CA VAL A 198 17.25 12.65 -12.33
C VAL A 198 17.46 11.19 -12.73
N THR A 199 17.85 10.95 -13.99
CA THR A 199 18.08 9.59 -14.52
C THR A 199 19.52 9.15 -14.39
N TYR A 200 20.47 10.11 -14.39
CA TYR A 200 21.90 9.81 -14.32
C TYR A 200 22.70 11.02 -13.81
N GLY A 201 23.84 10.76 -13.17
CA GLY A 201 24.76 11.80 -12.71
C GLY A 201 24.32 12.48 -11.41
N ARG A 202 24.94 13.63 -11.11
CA ARG A 202 24.66 14.46 -9.95
C ARG A 202 24.81 15.94 -10.28
N GLY A 203 24.17 16.80 -9.48
CA GLY A 203 24.27 18.25 -9.65
C GLY A 203 23.70 19.02 -8.49
N SER A 204 23.70 20.33 -8.63
CA SER A 204 23.02 21.23 -7.69
C SER A 204 22.34 22.38 -8.45
N PHE A 205 21.24 22.88 -7.92
CA PHE A 205 20.53 24.03 -8.50
C PHE A 205 19.99 24.96 -7.44
N VAL A 206 19.84 26.24 -7.81
CA VAL A 206 19.13 27.22 -6.99
C VAL A 206 17.68 27.33 -7.42
N VAL A 207 16.76 27.28 -6.46
CA VAL A 207 15.31 27.34 -6.70
C VAL A 207 14.92 28.74 -7.18
N THR A 208 14.29 28.80 -8.37
CA THR A 208 13.83 30.05 -9.00
C THR A 208 12.32 30.22 -8.95
N GLY A 209 11.55 29.14 -8.84
CA GLY A 209 10.11 29.15 -8.78
C GLY A 209 9.57 27.93 -8.04
N ILE A 210 8.49 28.12 -7.25
CA ILE A 210 7.83 27.08 -6.44
C ILE A 210 6.33 27.03 -6.72
N GLY A 211 5.71 25.89 -6.43
CA GLY A 211 4.26 25.70 -6.48
C GLY A 211 3.63 26.10 -7.81
N MET A 212 2.67 27.02 -7.76
CA MET A 212 1.94 27.50 -8.95
C MET A 212 2.78 28.35 -9.91
N GLU A 213 3.94 28.84 -9.48
CA GLU A 213 4.86 29.62 -10.33
C GLU A 213 5.79 28.72 -11.15
N THR A 214 5.86 27.42 -10.88
CA THR A 214 6.60 26.43 -11.68
C THR A 214 5.92 26.23 -13.05
N GLU A 215 6.67 25.69 -14.04
CA GLU A 215 6.10 25.37 -15.35
C GLU A 215 4.95 24.35 -15.23
N VAL A 216 5.10 23.34 -14.36
CA VAL A 216 4.02 22.39 -14.03
C VAL A 216 2.84 23.11 -13.37
N GLY A 217 3.08 24.06 -12.47
CA GLY A 217 2.04 24.87 -11.83
C GLY A 217 1.24 25.70 -12.83
N LYS A 218 1.88 26.27 -13.84
CA LYS A 218 1.22 26.99 -14.94
C LYS A 218 0.32 26.07 -15.76
N ILE A 219 0.80 24.87 -16.11
CA ILE A 219 -0.01 23.84 -16.80
C ILE A 219 -1.20 23.42 -15.93
N ALA A 220 -0.98 23.16 -14.64
CA ALA A 220 -2.04 22.81 -13.70
C ALA A 220 -3.12 23.90 -13.58
N SER A 221 -2.74 25.18 -13.69
CA SER A 221 -3.69 26.30 -13.71
C SER A 221 -4.61 26.29 -14.93
N LEU A 222 -4.15 25.76 -16.07
CA LEU A 222 -4.93 25.61 -17.31
C LEU A 222 -5.84 24.36 -17.25
N LEU A 223 -5.45 23.32 -16.50
CA LEU A 223 -6.20 22.07 -16.32
C LEU A 223 -7.17 22.18 -15.12
N LYS A 224 -8.04 23.16 -15.10
CA LYS A 224 -9.10 23.31 -14.11
C LYS A 224 -10.04 22.10 -14.13
N THR A 225 -9.85 21.14 -13.26
CA THR A 225 -10.72 19.98 -12.96
C THR A 225 -10.22 18.62 -13.45
N THR A 226 -9.34 18.00 -12.74
CA THR A 226 -9.30 16.53 -12.71
C THR A 226 -9.95 16.06 -11.41
N SER A 227 -11.21 15.57 -11.51
CA SER A 227 -11.85 14.86 -10.41
C SER A 227 -11.08 13.58 -10.11
N GLU A 228 -10.89 13.24 -8.83
CA GLU A 228 -10.29 11.97 -8.43
C GLU A 228 -11.06 10.81 -9.09
N LYS A 229 -10.32 9.90 -9.73
CA LYS A 229 -10.94 8.72 -10.37
C LYS A 229 -11.50 7.80 -9.29
N LYS A 230 -12.76 7.43 -9.42
CA LYS A 230 -13.42 6.43 -8.54
C LYS A 230 -12.74 5.07 -8.69
N THR A 231 -12.74 4.28 -7.60
CA THR A 231 -12.27 2.89 -7.65
C THR A 231 -13.20 2.03 -8.51
N PRO A 232 -12.72 0.92 -9.12
CA PRO A 232 -13.58 -0.02 -9.84
C PRO A 232 -14.79 -0.49 -9.02
N LEU A 233 -14.59 -0.73 -7.72
CA LEU A 233 -15.64 -1.08 -6.78
C LEU A 233 -16.69 0.03 -6.66
N GLN A 234 -16.27 1.28 -6.49
CA GLN A 234 -17.20 2.42 -6.44
C GLN A 234 -18.00 2.56 -7.74
N VAL A 235 -17.34 2.41 -8.90
CA VAL A 235 -18.02 2.45 -10.21
C VAL A 235 -19.06 1.33 -10.33
N ASN A 236 -18.69 0.10 -9.97
CA ASN A 236 -19.61 -1.04 -10.00
C ASN A 236 -20.80 -0.87 -9.05
N LEU A 237 -20.58 -0.32 -7.86
CA LEU A 237 -21.63 -0.04 -6.88
C LEU A 237 -22.56 1.09 -7.34
N ASP A 238 -22.01 2.14 -7.93
CA ASP A 238 -22.83 3.23 -8.52
C ASP A 238 -23.71 2.71 -9.65
N GLN A 239 -23.17 1.88 -10.55
CA GLN A 239 -23.95 1.24 -11.63
C GLN A 239 -25.04 0.30 -11.08
N PHE A 240 -24.71 -0.46 -10.03
CA PHE A 240 -25.70 -1.28 -9.35
C PHE A 240 -26.79 -0.43 -8.69
N GLY A 241 -26.41 0.62 -7.97
CA GLY A 241 -27.33 1.56 -7.35
C GLY A 241 -28.30 2.16 -8.37
N GLN A 242 -27.80 2.58 -9.54
CA GLN A 242 -28.65 3.09 -10.64
C GLN A 242 -29.62 2.03 -11.16
N LYS A 243 -29.16 0.81 -11.44
CA LYS A 243 -30.04 -0.29 -11.89
C LYS A 243 -31.10 -0.64 -10.83
N LEU A 244 -30.69 -0.71 -9.57
CA LEU A 244 -31.59 -0.98 -8.45
C LEU A 244 -32.65 0.13 -8.33
N SER A 245 -32.23 1.40 -8.44
CA SER A 245 -33.14 2.56 -8.39
C SER A 245 -34.20 2.49 -9.50
N ILE A 246 -33.82 2.15 -10.73
CA ILE A 246 -34.73 1.98 -11.84
C ILE A 246 -35.75 0.86 -11.55
N ILE A 247 -35.28 -0.30 -11.08
CA ILE A 247 -36.15 -1.43 -10.72
C ILE A 247 -37.17 -1.02 -9.64
N ILE A 248 -36.69 -0.31 -8.61
CA ILE A 248 -37.54 0.16 -7.51
C ILE A 248 -38.55 1.17 -7.99
N LEU A 249 -38.16 2.14 -8.83
CA LEU A 249 -39.09 3.11 -9.39
C LEU A 249 -40.19 2.46 -10.23
N VAL A 250 -39.88 1.49 -11.08
CA VAL A 250 -40.85 0.70 -11.85
C VAL A 250 -41.78 -0.05 -10.90
N PHE A 251 -41.25 -0.67 -9.85
CA PHE A 251 -42.03 -1.36 -8.85
C PHE A 251 -42.98 -0.43 -8.08
N CYS A 252 -42.51 0.75 -7.66
CA CYS A 252 -43.32 1.78 -7.01
C CYS A 252 -44.41 2.29 -7.96
N GLY A 253 -44.15 2.44 -9.26
CA GLY A 253 -45.13 2.78 -10.28
C GLY A 253 -46.26 1.74 -10.40
N ILE A 254 -45.89 0.45 -10.34
CA ILE A 254 -46.86 -0.65 -10.36
C ILE A 254 -47.73 -0.61 -9.08
N LEU A 255 -47.13 -0.44 -7.90
CA LEU A 255 -47.85 -0.36 -6.64
C LEU A 255 -48.78 0.87 -6.60
N PHE A 256 -48.33 2.02 -7.09
CA PHE A 256 -49.15 3.22 -7.26
C PHE A 256 -50.37 2.92 -8.14
N GLY A 257 -50.15 2.31 -9.30
CA GLY A 257 -51.24 1.94 -10.23
C GLY A 257 -52.25 0.98 -9.60
N ILE A 258 -51.78 -0.06 -8.86
CA ILE A 258 -52.63 -1.02 -8.15
C ILE A 258 -53.49 -0.28 -7.09
N ASN A 259 -52.89 0.64 -6.32
CA ASN A 259 -53.55 1.36 -5.24
C ASN A 259 -54.65 2.30 -5.80
N VAL A 260 -54.35 3.05 -6.86
CA VAL A 260 -55.33 3.93 -7.59
C VAL A 260 -56.44 3.09 -8.22
N PHE A 261 -56.10 1.96 -8.87
CA PHE A 261 -57.09 1.07 -9.49
C PHE A 261 -58.09 0.47 -8.46
N ARG A 262 -57.65 0.28 -7.25
CA ARG A 262 -58.51 -0.16 -6.12
C ARG A 262 -59.33 0.96 -5.49
N GLY A 263 -59.31 2.18 -6.02
CA GLY A 263 -60.07 3.31 -5.53
C GLY A 263 -59.42 4.05 -4.36
N GLY A 264 -58.15 3.85 -4.12
CA GLY A 264 -57.36 4.60 -3.11
C GLY A 264 -57.20 6.08 -3.51
N ASN A 265 -56.99 6.95 -2.50
CA ASN A 265 -56.68 8.37 -2.74
C ASN A 265 -55.33 8.48 -3.53
N ILE A 266 -55.37 9.24 -4.65
CA ILE A 266 -54.19 9.39 -5.54
C ILE A 266 -53.01 10.05 -4.81
N GLY A 267 -53.30 11.04 -3.93
CA GLY A 267 -52.24 11.72 -3.15
C GLY A 267 -51.53 10.77 -2.18
N ASP A 268 -52.32 10.00 -1.43
CA ASP A 268 -51.74 9.02 -0.46
C ASP A 268 -51.00 7.91 -1.16
N ALA A 269 -51.51 7.41 -2.31
CA ALA A 269 -50.82 6.41 -3.12
C ALA A 269 -49.50 6.92 -3.69
N PHE A 270 -49.47 8.20 -4.10
CA PHE A 270 -48.23 8.84 -4.62
C PHE A 270 -47.21 9.02 -3.51
N LEU A 271 -47.60 9.59 -2.35
CA LEU A 271 -46.69 9.79 -1.20
C LEU A 271 -46.13 8.48 -0.71
N PHE A 272 -46.94 7.43 -0.68
CA PHE A 272 -46.51 6.11 -0.30
C PHE A 272 -45.49 5.52 -1.29
N ALA A 273 -45.72 5.61 -2.60
CA ALA A 273 -44.83 5.13 -3.62
C ALA A 273 -43.47 5.84 -3.58
N VAL A 274 -43.49 7.16 -3.33
CA VAL A 274 -42.24 7.95 -3.18
C VAL A 274 -41.49 7.57 -1.91
N ALA A 275 -42.16 7.45 -0.77
CA ALA A 275 -41.54 7.04 0.47
C ALA A 275 -40.88 5.66 0.38
N LEU A 276 -41.59 4.71 -0.28
CA LEU A 276 -41.02 3.37 -0.52
C LEU A 276 -39.79 3.42 -1.46
N ALA A 277 -39.83 4.24 -2.52
CA ALA A 277 -38.72 4.42 -3.42
C ALA A 277 -37.48 4.87 -2.66
N VAL A 278 -37.60 5.86 -1.80
CA VAL A 278 -36.51 6.40 -0.98
C VAL A 278 -35.98 5.38 0.03
N ALA A 279 -36.88 4.68 0.72
CA ALA A 279 -36.47 3.67 1.70
C ALA A 279 -35.77 2.45 1.09
N ALA A 280 -36.10 2.13 -0.14
CA ALA A 280 -35.57 0.95 -0.82
C ALA A 280 -34.19 1.18 -1.42
N ILE A 281 -33.78 2.44 -1.66
CA ILE A 281 -32.47 2.78 -2.25
C ILE A 281 -31.48 3.06 -1.15
N PRO A 282 -30.36 2.29 -1.09
CA PRO A 282 -29.32 2.47 -0.06
C PRO A 282 -28.42 3.67 -0.39
N GLU A 283 -28.84 4.90 -0.09
CA GLU A 283 -28.09 6.15 -0.37
C GLU A 283 -26.70 6.17 0.26
N ALA A 284 -26.56 5.61 1.48
CA ALA A 284 -25.31 5.60 2.22
C ALA A 284 -24.24 4.66 1.63
N LEU A 285 -24.54 3.85 0.62
CA LEU A 285 -23.68 2.76 0.16
C LEU A 285 -22.31 3.26 -0.32
N SER A 286 -22.27 4.25 -1.21
CA SER A 286 -21.02 4.81 -1.75
C SER A 286 -20.19 5.51 -0.66
N SER A 287 -20.84 6.24 0.23
CA SER A 287 -20.18 6.92 1.36
C SER A 287 -19.55 5.94 2.34
N ILE A 288 -20.25 4.85 2.68
CA ILE A 288 -19.75 3.79 3.57
C ILE A 288 -18.50 3.13 2.98
N VAL A 289 -18.54 2.81 1.68
CA VAL A 289 -17.36 2.22 1.00
C VAL A 289 -16.15 3.14 1.10
N THR A 290 -16.33 4.43 0.83
CA THR A 290 -15.23 5.42 0.94
C THR A 290 -14.69 5.52 2.36
N ILE A 291 -15.56 5.52 3.37
CA ILE A 291 -15.17 5.53 4.79
C ILE A 291 -14.38 4.26 5.15
N VAL A 292 -14.85 3.09 4.74
CA VAL A 292 -14.19 1.81 5.05
C VAL A 292 -12.83 1.72 4.36
N LEU A 293 -12.70 2.15 3.10
CA LEU A 293 -11.42 2.25 2.41
C LEU A 293 -10.47 3.21 3.12
N SER A 294 -10.96 4.37 3.58
CA SER A 294 -10.13 5.35 4.31
C SER A 294 -9.61 4.79 5.64
N PHE A 295 -10.44 4.08 6.42
CA PHE A 295 -9.97 3.42 7.64
C PHE A 295 -8.99 2.28 7.34
N GLY A 296 -9.22 1.53 6.25
CA GLY A 296 -8.31 0.50 5.78
C GLY A 296 -6.92 1.05 5.47
N THR A 297 -6.86 2.17 4.74
CA THR A 297 -5.58 2.84 4.42
C THR A 297 -4.86 3.37 5.66
N GLN A 298 -5.59 3.96 6.61
CA GLN A 298 -4.99 4.41 7.88
C GLN A 298 -4.40 3.24 8.68
N LYS A 299 -5.05 2.08 8.67
CA LYS A 299 -4.51 0.89 9.31
C LYS A 299 -3.26 0.39 8.60
N MET A 300 -3.28 0.31 7.28
CA MET A 300 -2.12 -0.10 6.48
C MET A 300 -0.91 0.83 6.72
N ALA A 301 -1.14 2.13 6.80
CA ALA A 301 -0.09 3.10 7.11
C ALA A 301 0.55 2.89 8.50
N LYS A 302 -0.24 2.51 9.52
CA LYS A 302 0.28 2.14 10.84
C LYS A 302 1.07 0.84 10.84
N GLU A 303 0.87 0.00 9.84
CA GLU A 303 1.56 -1.26 9.61
C GLU A 303 2.61 -1.14 8.49
N HIS A 304 3.20 0.05 8.34
CA HIS A 304 4.30 0.37 7.41
C HIS A 304 3.97 0.32 5.92
N ALA A 305 2.69 0.26 5.52
CA ALA A 305 2.27 0.30 4.12
C ALA A 305 1.48 1.58 3.82
N ILE A 306 2.11 2.57 3.20
CA ILE A 306 1.48 3.84 2.81
C ILE A 306 0.82 3.67 1.44
N ILE A 307 -0.49 3.81 1.39
CA ILE A 307 -1.26 3.73 0.14
C ILE A 307 -1.32 5.10 -0.53
N ARG A 308 -0.83 5.21 -1.75
CA ARG A 308 -0.87 6.43 -2.56
C ARG A 308 -2.12 6.52 -3.44
N LYS A 309 -2.65 5.38 -3.90
CA LYS A 309 -3.85 5.29 -4.74
C LYS A 309 -4.89 4.40 -4.07
N LEU A 310 -6.09 4.90 -3.79
CA LEU A 310 -7.16 4.13 -3.12
C LEU A 310 -7.54 2.84 -3.86
N GLN A 311 -7.40 2.82 -5.19
CA GLN A 311 -7.64 1.64 -6.01
C GLN A 311 -6.75 0.46 -5.59
N ALA A 312 -5.56 0.73 -5.07
CA ALA A 312 -4.64 -0.30 -4.61
C ALA A 312 -5.20 -1.11 -3.43
N VAL A 313 -6.01 -0.51 -2.55
CA VAL A 313 -6.62 -1.22 -1.41
C VAL A 313 -7.52 -2.36 -1.88
N GLU A 314 -8.30 -2.09 -2.92
CA GLU A 314 -9.17 -3.10 -3.54
C GLU A 314 -8.35 -4.17 -4.27
N GLY A 315 -7.36 -3.74 -5.06
CA GLY A 315 -6.44 -4.62 -5.79
C GLY A 315 -5.66 -5.56 -4.88
N LEU A 316 -5.14 -5.05 -3.74
CA LEU A 316 -4.42 -5.84 -2.73
C LEU A 316 -5.21 -7.06 -2.27
N GLY A 317 -6.53 -6.92 -2.05
CA GLY A 317 -7.40 -8.04 -1.68
C GLY A 317 -7.52 -9.14 -2.75
N SER A 318 -7.16 -8.86 -3.98
CA SER A 318 -7.26 -9.76 -5.15
C SER A 318 -5.90 -10.22 -5.68
N VAL A 319 -4.78 -9.77 -5.10
CA VAL A 319 -3.43 -10.15 -5.53
C VAL A 319 -3.27 -11.67 -5.54
N SER A 320 -2.82 -12.19 -6.69
CA SER A 320 -2.54 -13.62 -6.92
C SER A 320 -1.07 -13.88 -7.22
N ILE A 321 -0.33 -12.86 -7.70
CA ILE A 321 1.11 -12.92 -7.99
C ILE A 321 1.81 -11.76 -7.28
N ILE A 322 2.92 -12.04 -6.60
CA ILE A 322 3.81 -11.01 -6.07
C ILE A 322 5.19 -11.18 -6.71
N CYS A 323 5.53 -10.30 -7.64
CA CYS A 323 6.86 -10.19 -8.21
C CYS A 323 7.71 -9.31 -7.31
N SER A 324 8.69 -9.90 -6.64
CA SER A 324 9.55 -9.18 -5.68
C SER A 324 10.97 -9.07 -6.21
N ASP A 325 11.53 -7.87 -6.12
CA ASP A 325 12.98 -7.72 -6.21
C ASP A 325 13.63 -8.46 -5.05
N LYS A 326 14.85 -8.96 -5.25
CA LYS A 326 15.60 -9.68 -4.23
C LYS A 326 16.18 -8.72 -3.19
N THR A 327 16.99 -7.76 -3.68
CA THR A 327 17.84 -6.92 -2.85
C THR A 327 17.03 -5.92 -2.05
N GLY A 328 17.29 -5.80 -0.75
CA GLY A 328 16.63 -4.85 0.13
C GLY A 328 15.17 -5.19 0.48
N THR A 329 14.49 -6.06 -0.30
CA THR A 329 13.09 -6.45 -0.06
C THR A 329 12.99 -7.83 0.59
N LEU A 330 13.50 -8.86 -0.10
CA LEU A 330 13.55 -10.24 0.42
C LEU A 330 14.79 -10.46 1.30
N THR A 331 15.85 -9.71 1.04
CA THR A 331 17.13 -9.73 1.76
C THR A 331 17.33 -8.44 2.55
N GLN A 332 18.36 -8.44 3.42
CA GLN A 332 18.61 -7.30 4.33
C GLN A 332 19.31 -6.11 3.65
N ASN A 333 19.79 -6.27 2.41
CA ASN A 333 20.67 -5.34 1.71
C ASN A 333 21.97 -5.05 2.50
N LYS A 334 22.47 -6.07 3.15
CA LYS A 334 23.68 -5.99 4.00
C LYS A 334 24.50 -7.26 3.84
N MET A 335 25.66 -7.13 3.22
CA MET A 335 26.59 -8.26 3.13
C MET A 335 27.00 -8.74 4.51
N THR A 336 26.96 -10.05 4.71
CA THR A 336 27.28 -10.69 5.99
C THR A 336 28.14 -11.92 5.75
N VAL A 337 29.20 -12.07 6.51
CA VAL A 337 30.04 -13.27 6.45
C VAL A 337 29.28 -14.45 7.05
N GLU A 338 29.18 -15.54 6.29
CA GLU A 338 28.51 -16.77 6.70
C GLU A 338 29.47 -17.88 7.09
N GLN A 339 30.59 -18.02 6.35
CA GLN A 339 31.51 -19.14 6.54
C GLN A 339 32.95 -18.74 6.24
N TYR A 340 33.91 -19.39 6.95
CA TYR A 340 35.31 -19.43 6.65
C TYR A 340 35.71 -20.80 6.08
N TYR A 341 36.74 -20.83 5.26
CA TYR A 341 37.46 -22.04 4.88
C TYR A 341 38.95 -21.84 5.18
N VAL A 342 39.41 -22.51 6.20
CA VAL A 342 40.80 -22.46 6.71
C VAL A 342 41.26 -23.87 7.04
N ASN A 343 42.48 -24.22 6.70
CA ASN A 343 43.06 -25.52 6.98
C ASN A 343 42.13 -26.69 6.57
N GLU A 344 41.70 -26.67 5.32
CA GLU A 344 40.75 -27.66 4.74
C GLU A 344 39.44 -27.83 5.50
N THR A 345 39.10 -26.91 6.40
CA THR A 345 37.89 -26.99 7.25
C THR A 345 36.95 -25.81 6.99
N VAL A 346 35.64 -26.10 6.83
CA VAL A 346 34.60 -25.08 6.77
C VAL A 346 34.11 -24.72 8.16
N ILE A 347 34.17 -23.45 8.52
CA ILE A 347 33.82 -22.92 9.84
C ILE A 347 32.71 -21.89 9.69
N PRO A 348 31.50 -22.13 10.23
CA PRO A 348 30.44 -21.14 10.28
C PRO A 348 30.85 -19.88 11.05
N ALA A 349 30.36 -18.71 10.65
CA ALA A 349 30.72 -17.42 11.25
C ALA A 349 30.43 -17.31 12.76
N ASP A 350 29.44 -18.03 13.25
CA ASP A 350 29.10 -18.10 14.69
C ASP A 350 30.01 -19.02 15.52
N LYS A 351 30.91 -19.78 14.87
CA LYS A 351 31.83 -20.73 15.48
C LYS A 351 33.32 -20.35 15.28
N ILE A 352 33.58 -19.18 14.72
CA ILE A 352 34.94 -18.70 14.56
C ILE A 352 35.55 -18.45 15.94
N ASP A 353 36.72 -19.05 16.18
CA ASP A 353 37.48 -18.86 17.41
C ASP A 353 38.71 -17.98 17.14
N VAL A 354 38.66 -16.74 17.63
CA VAL A 354 39.80 -15.77 17.51
C VAL A 354 41.04 -16.14 18.34
N LYS A 355 41.03 -17.27 19.06
CA LYS A 355 42.19 -17.82 19.74
C LYS A 355 42.89 -18.89 18.91
N ASP A 356 42.28 -19.36 17.85
CA ASP A 356 42.92 -20.24 16.89
C ASP A 356 43.81 -19.40 15.95
N SER A 357 45.09 -19.74 15.89
CA SER A 357 46.11 -18.95 15.18
C SER A 357 45.79 -18.63 13.71
N GLU A 358 45.23 -19.59 12.97
CA GLU A 358 44.90 -19.40 11.56
C GLU A 358 43.59 -18.58 11.35
N GLN A 359 42.62 -18.82 12.21
CA GLN A 359 41.36 -18.08 12.15
C GLN A 359 41.55 -16.62 12.58
N GLU A 360 42.37 -16.38 13.62
CA GLU A 360 42.77 -15.05 14.04
C GLU A 360 43.55 -14.33 12.93
N LYS A 361 44.51 -15.00 12.30
CA LYS A 361 45.31 -14.44 11.21
C LYS A 361 44.45 -14.07 10.01
N LEU A 362 43.51 -14.92 9.62
CA LEU A 362 42.57 -14.62 8.52
C LEU A 362 41.67 -13.44 8.86
N MET A 363 41.20 -13.36 10.10
CA MET A 363 40.42 -12.22 10.59
C MET A 363 41.21 -10.91 10.55
N TYR A 364 42.42 -10.90 11.10
CA TYR A 364 43.29 -9.71 11.09
C TYR A 364 43.59 -9.25 9.66
N PHE A 365 43.93 -10.18 8.77
CA PHE A 365 44.20 -9.85 7.38
C PHE A 365 42.98 -9.27 6.67
N SER A 366 41.77 -9.77 7.01
CA SER A 366 40.53 -9.21 6.47
C SER A 366 40.24 -7.79 6.98
N ILE A 367 40.72 -7.43 8.17
CA ILE A 367 40.63 -6.09 8.77
C ILE A 367 41.67 -5.13 8.21
N LEU A 368 42.92 -5.63 8.04
CA LEU A 368 44.05 -4.81 7.59
C LEU A 368 44.00 -4.48 6.10
N CYS A 369 43.68 -5.47 5.25
CA CYS A 369 43.52 -5.28 3.82
C CYS A 369 42.07 -4.86 3.51
N ASN A 370 41.66 -3.66 3.99
CA ASN A 370 40.29 -3.22 3.96
C ASN A 370 40.19 -1.70 4.12
N ASP A 371 39.36 -1.03 3.28
CA ASP A 371 39.20 0.42 3.27
C ASP A 371 37.94 0.87 4.04
N SER A 372 37.02 -0.05 4.32
CA SER A 372 35.79 0.26 5.01
C SER A 372 35.95 0.51 6.50
N THR A 373 35.04 1.26 7.06
CA THR A 373 34.96 1.56 8.51
C THR A 373 33.54 1.38 9.03
N ASN A 374 33.45 1.03 10.32
CA ASN A 374 32.21 1.09 11.09
C ASN A 374 32.52 1.77 12.43
N VAL A 375 32.07 3.01 12.61
CA VAL A 375 32.26 3.78 13.85
C VAL A 375 30.87 4.17 14.37
N ASP A 376 30.58 3.74 15.60
CA ASP A 376 29.27 3.97 16.26
C ASP A 376 28.03 3.55 15.43
N GLY A 377 28.19 2.49 14.61
CA GLY A 377 27.13 1.97 13.75
C GLY A 377 27.00 2.68 12.40
N VAL A 378 27.85 3.67 12.12
CA VAL A 378 27.92 4.32 10.80
C VAL A 378 28.93 3.57 9.94
N GLU A 379 28.43 2.87 8.92
CA GLU A 379 29.22 2.07 7.98
C GLU A 379 29.62 2.95 6.77
N ILE A 380 30.92 2.98 6.44
CA ILE A 380 31.45 3.71 5.27
C ILE A 380 32.38 2.77 4.51
N GLY A 381 32.12 2.57 3.21
CA GLY A 381 32.93 1.75 2.32
C GLY A 381 32.11 0.73 1.52
N ASP A 382 32.79 -0.17 0.80
CA ASP A 382 32.17 -1.23 0.02
C ASP A 382 31.44 -2.24 0.94
N PRO A 383 30.21 -2.67 0.62
CA PRO A 383 29.45 -3.62 1.44
C PRO A 383 30.19 -4.95 1.71
N THR A 384 30.99 -5.43 0.76
CA THR A 384 31.79 -6.65 0.90
C THR A 384 32.87 -6.46 1.97
N GLU A 385 33.49 -5.31 1.97
CA GLU A 385 34.54 -4.95 2.96
C GLU A 385 33.96 -4.66 4.34
N THR A 386 32.81 -3.94 4.36
CA THR A 386 32.09 -3.65 5.60
C THR A 386 31.67 -4.93 6.33
N ALA A 387 31.28 -5.98 5.58
CA ALA A 387 30.92 -7.28 6.14
C ALA A 387 32.06 -7.89 6.98
N LEU A 388 33.33 -7.73 6.53
CA LEU A 388 34.51 -8.20 7.25
C LEU A 388 34.74 -7.43 8.55
N ILE A 389 34.60 -6.10 8.50
CA ILE A 389 34.72 -5.23 9.68
C ILE A 389 33.65 -5.55 10.72
N ASN A 390 32.39 -5.74 10.25
CA ASN A 390 31.25 -6.08 11.11
C ASN A 390 31.46 -7.43 11.81
N LEU A 391 32.03 -8.42 11.13
CA LEU A 391 32.34 -9.69 11.74
C LEU A 391 33.39 -9.53 12.86
N GLY A 392 34.49 -8.79 12.60
CA GLY A 392 35.52 -8.49 13.61
C GLY A 392 34.91 -7.82 14.84
N SER A 393 34.09 -6.79 14.65
CA SER A 393 33.38 -6.10 15.73
C SER A 393 32.42 -7.03 16.51
N LYS A 394 31.70 -7.92 15.83
CA LYS A 394 30.80 -8.92 16.44
C LYS A 394 31.55 -9.93 17.30
N LEU A 395 32.78 -10.29 16.93
CA LEU A 395 33.70 -11.15 17.69
C LEU A 395 34.40 -10.43 18.85
N GLY A 396 34.11 -9.13 19.02
CA GLY A 396 34.65 -8.34 20.14
C GLY A 396 36.04 -7.75 19.88
N LEU A 397 36.50 -7.71 18.65
CA LEU A 397 37.77 -7.10 18.27
C LEU A 397 37.64 -5.57 18.15
N ASP A 398 38.63 -4.86 18.64
CA ASP A 398 38.77 -3.42 18.46
C ASP A 398 39.51 -3.13 17.15
N ILE A 399 38.73 -2.83 16.11
CA ILE A 399 39.24 -2.62 14.75
C ILE A 399 40.24 -1.45 14.69
N GLN A 400 39.98 -0.37 15.43
CA GLN A 400 40.84 0.82 15.42
C GLN A 400 42.19 0.52 16.11
N LYS A 401 42.16 -0.27 17.18
CA LYS A 401 43.33 -0.72 17.86
C LYS A 401 44.19 -1.61 16.96
N ILE A 402 43.59 -2.59 16.26
CA ILE A 402 44.31 -3.48 15.34
C ILE A 402 44.97 -2.69 14.22
N ARG A 403 44.24 -1.75 13.59
CA ARG A 403 44.80 -0.90 12.54
C ARG A 403 45.86 0.07 13.07
N GLY A 404 45.78 0.50 14.32
CA GLY A 404 46.79 1.34 14.98
C GLY A 404 48.03 0.57 15.36
N GLU A 405 47.90 -0.72 15.72
CA GLU A 405 49.01 -1.60 16.05
C GLU A 405 49.80 -2.07 14.81
N TYR A 406 49.06 -2.30 13.68
CA TYR A 406 49.65 -2.72 12.40
C TYR A 406 49.30 -1.70 11.30
N PRO A 407 49.92 -0.52 11.31
CA PRO A 407 49.58 0.53 10.35
C PRO A 407 49.90 0.10 8.92
N ARG A 408 49.09 0.59 7.97
CA ARG A 408 49.32 0.39 6.54
C ARG A 408 50.49 1.25 6.10
N GLU A 409 51.51 0.64 5.53
CA GLU A 409 52.71 1.30 5.06
C GLU A 409 52.69 1.62 3.56
N SER A 410 52.12 0.71 2.75
CA SER A 410 51.95 0.86 1.31
C SER A 410 50.81 0.01 0.83
N GLU A 411 50.25 0.30 -0.34
CA GLU A 411 49.11 -0.42 -0.93
C GLU A 411 49.10 -0.44 -2.45
N ASN A 412 48.52 -1.49 -3.02
CA ASN A 412 47.95 -1.47 -4.35
C ASN A 412 46.43 -1.54 -4.18
N PRO A 413 45.68 -0.44 -4.45
CA PRO A 413 44.25 -0.38 -4.24
C PRO A 413 43.51 -1.41 -5.08
N PHE A 414 42.24 -1.70 -4.74
CA PHE A 414 41.40 -2.62 -5.52
C PHE A 414 41.23 -2.13 -6.96
N ASP A 415 41.45 -3.04 -7.88
CA ASP A 415 41.22 -2.81 -9.31
C ASP A 415 40.32 -3.90 -9.89
N SER A 416 39.25 -3.52 -10.62
CA SER A 416 38.22 -4.44 -11.14
C SER A 416 38.76 -5.38 -12.23
N ASP A 417 39.76 -4.98 -13.00
CA ASP A 417 40.34 -5.80 -14.07
C ASP A 417 41.30 -6.81 -13.47
N ARG A 418 42.09 -6.39 -12.49
CA ARG A 418 43.00 -7.20 -11.72
C ARG A 418 42.29 -8.08 -10.69
N LYS A 419 41.14 -7.68 -10.16
CA LYS A 419 40.33 -8.33 -9.13
C LYS A 419 41.06 -8.60 -7.82
N LEU A 420 42.07 -7.83 -7.49
CA LEU A 420 42.91 -7.93 -6.30
C LEU A 420 43.06 -6.58 -5.61
N MET A 421 43.31 -6.63 -4.32
CA MET A 421 43.83 -5.56 -3.48
C MET A 421 44.97 -6.10 -2.62
N SER A 422 46.04 -5.34 -2.43
CA SER A 422 47.14 -5.71 -1.53
C SER A 422 47.57 -4.54 -0.65
N THR A 423 47.91 -4.84 0.59
CA THR A 423 48.38 -3.85 1.59
C THR A 423 49.62 -4.38 2.33
N LYS A 424 50.55 -3.49 2.63
CA LYS A 424 51.79 -3.84 3.39
C LYS A 424 51.64 -3.37 4.83
N HIS A 425 52.02 -4.27 5.73
CA HIS A 425 52.02 -4.06 7.19
C HIS A 425 53.26 -4.72 7.81
N THR A 426 53.79 -4.17 8.91
CA THR A 426 54.78 -4.87 9.70
C THR A 426 54.09 -5.60 10.86
N ILE A 427 54.12 -6.94 10.82
CA ILE A 427 53.48 -7.82 11.82
C ILE A 427 54.62 -8.65 12.48
N ASP A 428 54.75 -8.61 13.78
CA ASP A 428 55.79 -9.30 14.54
C ASP A 428 57.20 -9.05 13.96
N GLU A 429 57.55 -7.80 13.72
CA GLU A 429 58.81 -7.32 13.13
C GLU A 429 59.05 -7.80 11.67
N THR A 430 58.10 -8.47 11.05
CA THR A 430 58.19 -8.95 9.67
C THR A 430 57.29 -8.11 8.73
N PRO A 431 57.80 -7.49 7.66
CA PRO A 431 57.01 -6.84 6.67
C PRO A 431 56.24 -7.86 5.84
N ILE A 432 54.91 -7.79 5.88
CA ILE A 432 54.00 -8.73 5.23
C ILE A 432 53.09 -7.96 4.27
N MET A 433 53.02 -8.42 3.04
CA MET A 433 51.97 -8.02 2.12
C MET A 433 50.76 -8.96 2.28
N VAL A 434 49.62 -8.40 2.61
CA VAL A 434 48.34 -9.09 2.67
C VAL A 434 47.61 -8.85 1.34
N VAL A 435 47.07 -9.90 0.75
CA VAL A 435 46.32 -9.85 -0.53
C VAL A 435 44.95 -10.42 -0.34
N LYS A 436 43.92 -9.71 -0.83
CA LYS A 436 42.55 -10.23 -0.95
C LYS A 436 42.06 -10.08 -2.37
N GLY A 437 41.14 -10.97 -2.79
CA GLY A 437 40.49 -10.86 -4.09
C GLY A 437 39.82 -12.12 -4.56
N ALA A 438 39.62 -12.19 -5.89
CA ALA A 438 38.94 -13.32 -6.52
C ALA A 438 39.79 -14.61 -6.39
N VAL A 439 39.12 -15.69 -6.03
CA VAL A 439 39.80 -16.97 -5.70
C VAL A 439 40.61 -17.51 -6.87
N ASP A 440 40.05 -17.46 -8.09
CA ASP A 440 40.72 -17.89 -9.33
C ASP A 440 42.02 -17.11 -9.59
N VAL A 441 42.00 -15.80 -9.36
CA VAL A 441 43.18 -14.95 -9.55
C VAL A 441 44.22 -15.20 -8.49
N ILE A 442 43.82 -15.32 -7.21
CA ILE A 442 44.78 -15.65 -6.11
C ILE A 442 45.43 -17.02 -6.33
N MET A 443 44.64 -18.04 -6.68
CA MET A 443 45.14 -19.38 -6.93
C MET A 443 46.18 -19.42 -8.07
N GLY A 444 45.97 -18.66 -9.15
CA GLY A 444 46.92 -18.54 -10.24
C GLY A 444 48.25 -17.89 -9.86
N ARG A 445 48.36 -17.22 -8.70
CA ARG A 445 49.55 -16.51 -8.18
C ARG A 445 50.12 -17.13 -6.91
N THR A 446 49.52 -18.24 -6.44
CA THR A 446 49.90 -18.92 -5.19
C THR A 446 51.00 -19.97 -5.42
N ALA A 447 52.03 -19.94 -4.62
CA ALA A 447 53.16 -20.92 -4.61
C ALA A 447 53.13 -21.81 -3.37
N SER A 448 52.58 -21.34 -2.27
CA SER A 448 52.58 -22.01 -0.97
C SER A 448 51.21 -21.99 -0.31
N ILE A 449 50.99 -22.85 0.66
CA ILE A 449 49.75 -22.90 1.48
C ILE A 449 50.15 -22.97 2.97
N GLN A 450 49.40 -22.28 3.82
CA GLN A 450 49.50 -22.41 5.25
C GLN A 450 48.63 -23.57 5.73
N CYS A 451 49.20 -24.48 6.55
CA CYS A 451 48.52 -25.62 7.16
C CYS A 451 48.90 -25.65 8.64
N GLY A 452 48.04 -25.17 9.50
CA GLY A 452 48.42 -24.92 10.90
C GLY A 452 49.52 -23.87 11.04
N ASP A 453 50.56 -24.17 11.82
CA ASP A 453 51.72 -23.28 11.97
C ASP A 453 52.79 -23.46 10.87
N GLU A 454 52.58 -24.39 9.92
CA GLU A 454 53.58 -24.70 8.88
C GLU A 454 53.15 -24.12 7.52
N VAL A 455 54.12 -23.58 6.79
CA VAL A 455 53.99 -23.16 5.40
C VAL A 455 54.70 -24.15 4.50
N ARG A 456 53.97 -24.75 3.54
CA ARG A 456 54.51 -25.68 2.58
C ARG A 456 54.16 -25.29 1.14
N ALA A 457 54.89 -25.85 0.17
CA ALA A 457 54.52 -25.69 -1.24
C ALA A 457 53.12 -26.23 -1.47
N ILE A 458 52.33 -25.49 -2.26
CA ILE A 458 50.97 -25.91 -2.63
C ILE A 458 51.03 -27.06 -3.65
N THR A 459 50.16 -28.04 -3.47
CA THR A 459 50.04 -29.18 -4.40
C THR A 459 48.83 -29.05 -5.32
N PRO A 460 48.80 -29.77 -6.47
CA PRO A 460 47.59 -29.81 -7.31
C PRO A 460 46.33 -30.29 -6.57
N GLU A 461 46.49 -31.20 -5.60
CA GLU A 461 45.37 -31.70 -4.76
C GLU A 461 44.81 -30.59 -3.87
N ASP A 462 45.66 -29.72 -3.32
CA ASP A 462 45.22 -28.56 -2.52
C ASP A 462 44.43 -27.59 -3.38
N ILE A 463 44.88 -27.30 -4.59
CA ILE A 463 44.18 -26.44 -5.55
C ILE A 463 42.82 -27.00 -5.86
N GLU A 464 42.72 -28.30 -6.19
CA GLU A 464 41.47 -28.97 -6.48
C GLU A 464 40.47 -28.88 -5.29
N LYS A 465 40.96 -29.07 -4.05
CA LYS A 465 40.13 -28.94 -2.84
C LYS A 465 39.62 -27.50 -2.64
N ILE A 466 40.50 -26.50 -2.81
CA ILE A 466 40.12 -25.07 -2.65
C ILE A 466 39.11 -24.67 -3.73
N GLU A 467 39.32 -25.05 -4.98
CA GLU A 467 38.42 -24.78 -6.07
C GLU A 467 37.05 -25.48 -5.89
N ALA A 468 37.07 -26.75 -5.45
CA ALA A 468 35.86 -27.48 -5.13
C ALA A 468 35.05 -26.82 -4.02
N GLN A 469 35.75 -26.31 -2.97
CA GLN A 469 35.08 -25.57 -1.89
C GLN A 469 34.55 -24.21 -2.35
N ASN A 470 35.29 -23.48 -3.17
CA ASN A 470 34.81 -22.24 -3.79
C ASN A 470 33.55 -22.47 -4.64
N GLN A 471 33.53 -23.57 -5.40
CA GLN A 471 32.34 -23.96 -6.17
C GLN A 471 31.18 -24.36 -5.26
N SER A 472 31.42 -25.04 -4.13
CA SER A 472 30.40 -25.35 -3.14
C SER A 472 29.77 -24.10 -2.57
N PHE A 473 30.56 -23.15 -2.12
CA PHE A 473 30.08 -21.85 -1.62
C PHE A 473 29.31 -21.06 -2.68
N SER A 474 29.82 -21.07 -3.93
CA SER A 474 29.12 -20.41 -5.04
C SER A 474 27.76 -21.04 -5.33
N ARG A 475 27.61 -22.38 -5.22
CA ARG A 475 26.31 -23.09 -5.36
C ARG A 475 25.35 -22.76 -4.22
N GLU A 476 25.85 -22.41 -3.04
CA GLU A 476 25.07 -21.92 -1.90
C GLU A 476 24.70 -20.44 -2.05
N GLY A 477 25.13 -19.77 -3.13
CA GLY A 477 24.89 -18.37 -3.41
C GLY A 477 25.79 -17.42 -2.65
N LEU A 478 26.88 -17.91 -2.08
CA LEU A 478 27.85 -17.11 -1.34
C LEU A 478 28.83 -16.45 -2.31
N ARG A 479 29.17 -15.19 -2.01
CA ARG A 479 30.30 -14.48 -2.62
C ARG A 479 31.55 -14.86 -1.86
N VAL A 480 32.61 -15.29 -2.55
CA VAL A 480 33.84 -15.79 -1.93
C VAL A 480 34.99 -14.84 -2.20
N LEU A 481 35.72 -14.48 -1.14
CA LEU A 481 37.00 -13.79 -1.21
C LEU A 481 38.09 -14.74 -0.77
N GLY A 482 39.18 -14.83 -1.57
CA GLY A 482 40.40 -15.48 -1.20
C GLY A 482 41.32 -14.50 -0.47
N PHE A 483 42.08 -15.04 0.49
CA PHE A 483 43.14 -14.34 1.24
C PHE A 483 44.46 -15.07 1.13
N ALA A 484 45.49 -14.31 0.83
CA ALA A 484 46.87 -14.81 0.77
C ALA A 484 47.81 -13.75 1.31
N TYR A 485 49.07 -14.12 1.55
CA TYR A 485 50.06 -13.20 2.03
C TYR A 485 51.44 -13.57 1.51
N LYS A 486 52.42 -12.66 1.67
CA LYS A 486 53.82 -12.87 1.35
C LYS A 486 54.70 -11.95 2.19
N ALA A 487 55.87 -12.45 2.69
CA ALA A 487 56.90 -11.59 3.28
C ALA A 487 57.53 -10.75 2.15
N VAL A 488 57.67 -9.45 2.39
CA VAL A 488 58.20 -8.48 1.42
C VAL A 488 59.36 -7.67 1.98
N SER A 489 60.07 -6.91 1.16
CA SER A 489 61.14 -6.02 1.60
C SER A 489 60.62 -4.89 2.50
N ALA A 490 61.35 -4.55 3.55
CA ALA A 490 61.02 -3.44 4.43
C ALA A 490 61.19 -2.06 3.75
N GLU A 491 62.17 -1.96 2.85
CA GLU A 491 62.62 -0.68 2.27
C GLU A 491 61.88 -0.28 0.97
N GLU A 492 61.14 -1.20 0.35
CA GLU A 492 60.47 -0.96 -0.95
C GLU A 492 58.98 -0.77 -0.79
N GLU A 493 58.41 0.16 -1.57
CA GLU A 493 56.94 0.26 -1.75
C GLU A 493 56.41 -0.93 -2.55
N LEU A 494 55.13 -1.31 -2.32
CA LEU A 494 54.52 -2.41 -3.05
C LEU A 494 54.42 -2.10 -4.52
N SER A 495 54.85 -3.08 -5.34
CA SER A 495 54.62 -3.09 -6.78
C SER A 495 53.60 -4.19 -7.17
N LEU A 496 53.05 -4.09 -8.37
CA LEU A 496 52.13 -5.14 -8.88
C LEU A 496 52.86 -6.48 -9.14
N GLU A 497 54.17 -6.46 -9.29
CA GLU A 497 54.99 -7.67 -9.46
C GLU A 497 55.11 -8.48 -8.15
N ASP A 498 54.96 -7.83 -6.98
CA ASP A 498 55.00 -8.48 -5.68
C ASP A 498 53.81 -9.41 -5.44
N GLU A 499 52.70 -9.19 -6.13
CA GLU A 499 51.49 -10.01 -6.02
C GLU A 499 51.61 -11.40 -6.67
N ASN A 500 52.82 -11.98 -6.67
CA ASN A 500 53.10 -13.32 -7.15
C ASN A 500 53.86 -14.13 -6.09
N ASN A 501 53.85 -15.45 -6.23
CA ASN A 501 54.41 -16.40 -5.27
C ASN A 501 53.82 -16.23 -3.85
N LEU A 502 52.52 -16.17 -3.78
CA LEU A 502 51.76 -15.95 -2.56
C LEU A 502 51.63 -17.22 -1.73
N THR A 503 51.42 -17.07 -0.43
CA THR A 503 51.03 -18.13 0.49
C THR A 503 49.53 -18.04 0.73
N PHE A 504 48.77 -19.03 0.29
CA PHE A 504 47.31 -19.09 0.51
C PHE A 504 47.00 -19.29 1.99
N LEU A 505 46.06 -18.53 2.54
CA LEU A 505 45.61 -18.59 3.93
C LEU A 505 44.20 -19.18 4.08
N GLY A 506 43.25 -18.71 3.31
CA GLY A 506 41.88 -19.17 3.43
C GLY A 506 40.88 -18.43 2.54
N LEU A 507 39.61 -18.86 2.64
CA LEU A 507 38.47 -18.23 1.98
C LEU A 507 37.49 -17.66 3.01
N ILE A 508 36.90 -16.53 2.68
CA ILE A 508 35.79 -15.95 3.43
C ILE A 508 34.61 -15.90 2.49
N ALA A 509 33.52 -16.56 2.89
CA ALA A 509 32.29 -16.65 2.12
C ALA A 509 31.17 -15.80 2.79
N MET A 510 30.49 -14.98 2.01
CA MET A 510 29.51 -14.02 2.50
C MET A 510 28.33 -13.89 1.55
N MET A 511 27.21 -13.42 2.06
CA MET A 511 26.02 -13.12 1.25
C MET A 511 25.24 -11.96 1.87
N ASP A 512 24.29 -11.43 1.11
CA ASP A 512 23.19 -10.62 1.63
C ASP A 512 22.09 -11.59 2.13
N PRO A 513 21.95 -11.80 3.46
CA PRO A 513 21.07 -12.83 3.99
C PRO A 513 19.59 -12.49 3.79
N PRO A 514 18.73 -13.49 3.59
CA PRO A 514 17.29 -13.29 3.64
C PRO A 514 16.88 -12.68 4.98
N ARG A 515 15.85 -11.84 4.95
CA ARG A 515 15.19 -11.39 6.18
C ARG A 515 14.49 -12.58 6.86
N GLU A 516 14.54 -12.65 8.18
CA GLU A 516 13.89 -13.75 8.94
C GLU A 516 12.40 -13.84 8.65
N GLU A 517 11.73 -12.70 8.50
CA GLU A 517 10.31 -12.61 8.20
C GLU A 517 9.94 -13.07 6.79
N SER A 518 10.88 -13.03 5.85
CA SER A 518 10.62 -13.39 4.44
C SER A 518 10.20 -14.85 4.28
N MET A 519 10.81 -15.77 5.03
CA MET A 519 10.44 -17.20 4.98
C MET A 519 8.99 -17.42 5.43
N ALA A 520 8.61 -16.84 6.56
CA ALA A 520 7.26 -16.94 7.10
C ALA A 520 6.23 -16.30 6.15
N ALA A 521 6.57 -15.13 5.57
CA ALA A 521 5.72 -14.42 4.63
C ALA A 521 5.53 -15.18 3.31
N VAL A 522 6.57 -15.80 2.76
CA VAL A 522 6.48 -16.66 1.57
C VAL A 522 5.59 -17.87 1.82
N ALA A 523 5.74 -18.53 2.99
CA ALA A 523 4.88 -19.63 3.38
C ALA A 523 3.41 -19.20 3.52
N GLU A 524 3.16 -18.00 4.06
CA GLU A 524 1.82 -17.43 4.16
C GLU A 524 1.23 -17.10 2.78
N CYS A 525 2.01 -16.54 1.85
CA CYS A 525 1.60 -16.33 0.46
C CYS A 525 1.12 -17.63 -0.18
N LYS A 526 1.94 -18.69 -0.13
CA LYS A 526 1.60 -20.00 -0.72
C LYS A 526 0.31 -20.56 -0.11
N ARG A 527 0.14 -20.46 1.21
CA ARG A 527 -1.10 -20.87 1.89
C ARG A 527 -2.32 -20.05 1.42
N ALA A 528 -2.13 -18.75 1.21
CA ALA A 528 -3.17 -17.83 0.73
C ALA A 528 -3.47 -17.96 -0.77
N GLY A 529 -2.84 -18.90 -1.48
CA GLY A 529 -2.97 -19.10 -2.92
C GLY A 529 -2.30 -18.00 -3.75
N ILE A 530 -1.35 -17.26 -3.17
CA ILE A 530 -0.56 -16.24 -3.83
C ILE A 530 0.78 -16.84 -4.21
N ARG A 531 1.20 -16.64 -5.46
CA ARG A 531 2.50 -17.12 -5.95
C ARG A 531 3.54 -16.00 -5.82
N PRO A 532 4.53 -16.14 -4.93
CA PRO A 532 5.68 -15.25 -4.89
C PRO A 532 6.65 -15.61 -6.02
N ILE A 533 7.18 -14.60 -6.69
CA ILE A 533 8.15 -14.68 -7.78
C ILE A 533 9.30 -13.76 -7.45
N MET A 534 10.53 -14.25 -7.58
CA MET A 534 11.74 -13.44 -7.41
C MET A 534 12.22 -12.93 -8.76
N ILE A 535 12.50 -11.64 -8.84
CA ILE A 535 13.05 -10.98 -10.02
C ILE A 535 14.31 -10.21 -9.59
N THR A 536 15.48 -10.48 -10.20
CA THR A 536 16.73 -9.88 -9.76
C THR A 536 17.72 -9.67 -10.90
N GLY A 537 18.63 -8.68 -10.74
CA GLY A 537 19.79 -8.50 -11.59
C GLY A 537 20.93 -9.50 -11.31
N ASP A 538 20.86 -10.26 -10.22
CA ASP A 538 21.88 -11.22 -9.82
C ASP A 538 22.01 -12.42 -10.76
N HIS A 539 23.12 -13.13 -10.60
CA HIS A 539 23.36 -14.39 -11.31
C HIS A 539 22.36 -15.48 -10.89
N LYS A 540 21.97 -16.34 -11.85
CA LYS A 540 20.98 -17.40 -11.65
C LYS A 540 21.26 -18.29 -10.44
N VAL A 541 22.53 -18.69 -10.24
CA VAL A 541 22.93 -19.58 -9.13
C VAL A 541 22.66 -18.93 -7.78
N THR A 542 23.07 -17.68 -7.59
CA THR A 542 22.82 -16.90 -6.36
C THR A 542 21.33 -16.68 -6.11
N ALA A 543 20.59 -16.30 -7.15
CA ALA A 543 19.16 -16.07 -7.05
C ALA A 543 18.41 -17.36 -6.67
N ALA A 544 18.75 -18.50 -7.30
CA ALA A 544 18.15 -19.80 -7.02
C ALA A 544 18.46 -20.27 -5.60
N ALA A 545 19.70 -20.12 -5.12
CA ALA A 545 20.08 -20.48 -3.76
C ALA A 545 19.28 -19.71 -2.69
N ILE A 546 19.16 -18.40 -2.85
CA ILE A 546 18.37 -17.55 -1.94
C ILE A 546 16.88 -17.89 -2.02
N ALA A 547 16.33 -18.04 -3.23
CA ALA A 547 14.92 -18.39 -3.44
C ALA A 547 14.56 -19.75 -2.82
N LYS A 548 15.45 -20.71 -2.89
CA LYS A 548 15.32 -22.03 -2.24
C LYS A 548 15.34 -21.91 -0.72
N ARG A 549 16.24 -21.08 -0.17
CA ARG A 549 16.38 -20.85 1.28
C ARG A 549 15.11 -20.20 1.88
N ILE A 550 14.44 -19.31 1.14
CA ILE A 550 13.21 -18.65 1.59
C ILE A 550 11.93 -19.39 1.18
N GLY A 551 12.06 -20.48 0.41
CA GLY A 551 10.94 -21.33 0.03
C GLY A 551 10.13 -20.86 -1.19
N ILE A 552 10.64 -19.95 -2.01
CA ILE A 552 10.02 -19.56 -3.30
C ILE A 552 10.20 -20.69 -4.31
N LEU A 553 11.43 -21.23 -4.41
CA LEU A 553 11.87 -22.23 -5.37
C LEU A 553 11.88 -23.62 -4.73
N GLU A 554 11.42 -24.63 -5.44
CA GLU A 554 11.53 -26.06 -5.06
C GLU A 554 12.59 -26.76 -5.89
N ASP A 555 12.64 -26.52 -7.21
CA ASP A 555 13.58 -27.11 -8.15
C ASP A 555 14.28 -26.03 -8.99
N GLU A 556 15.55 -26.23 -9.32
CA GLU A 556 16.34 -25.28 -10.09
C GLU A 556 15.82 -25.04 -11.52
N SER A 557 15.01 -25.95 -12.07
CA SER A 557 14.34 -25.77 -13.37
C SER A 557 13.30 -24.63 -13.37
N GLU A 558 12.82 -24.19 -12.19
CA GLU A 558 11.94 -23.04 -12.04
C GLU A 558 12.69 -21.70 -12.11
N ALA A 559 14.01 -21.71 -12.32
CA ALA A 559 14.83 -20.50 -12.45
C ALA A 559 15.34 -20.32 -13.89
N CYS A 560 15.20 -19.11 -14.44
CA CYS A 560 15.74 -18.77 -15.77
C CYS A 560 16.50 -17.45 -15.75
N GLU A 561 17.30 -17.21 -16.79
CA GLU A 561 17.96 -15.93 -17.03
C GLU A 561 17.15 -15.06 -18.01
N GLY A 562 17.29 -13.72 -17.89
CA GLY A 562 16.61 -12.76 -18.76
C GLY A 562 16.85 -12.98 -20.26
N ALA A 563 18.04 -13.44 -20.66
CA ALA A 563 18.37 -13.76 -22.05
C ALA A 563 17.44 -14.83 -22.68
N VAL A 564 16.85 -15.70 -21.87
CA VAL A 564 15.85 -16.68 -22.35
C VAL A 564 14.57 -15.96 -22.78
N ILE A 565 14.20 -14.88 -22.08
CA ILE A 565 13.00 -14.07 -22.38
C ILE A 565 13.18 -13.28 -23.68
N ASP A 566 14.41 -12.82 -24.00
CA ASP A 566 14.69 -12.05 -25.22
C ASP A 566 14.33 -12.83 -26.49
N SER A 567 14.50 -14.14 -26.47
CA SER A 567 14.23 -15.02 -27.62
C SER A 567 12.75 -15.39 -27.79
N MET A 568 11.87 -15.03 -26.82
CA MET A 568 10.46 -15.42 -26.81
C MET A 568 9.55 -14.30 -27.28
N SER A 569 8.53 -14.64 -28.05
CA SER A 569 7.37 -13.78 -28.29
C SER A 569 6.54 -13.63 -27.01
N ASP A 570 5.69 -12.63 -26.95
CA ASP A 570 4.84 -12.39 -25.76
C ASP A 570 3.85 -13.55 -25.50
N GLU A 571 3.38 -14.24 -26.59
CA GLU A 571 2.49 -15.41 -26.47
C GLU A 571 3.24 -16.65 -25.95
N GLU A 572 4.49 -16.84 -26.33
CA GLU A 572 5.35 -17.91 -25.78
C GLU A 572 5.68 -17.63 -24.31
N LEU A 573 6.04 -16.38 -23.97
CA LEU A 573 6.32 -15.96 -22.62
C LEU A 573 5.11 -16.17 -21.70
N LYS A 574 3.90 -15.88 -22.15
CA LYS A 574 2.67 -16.10 -21.41
C LYS A 574 2.47 -17.56 -20.96
N ASN A 575 2.87 -18.52 -21.78
CA ASN A 575 2.83 -19.93 -21.40
C ASN A 575 4.02 -20.33 -20.51
N PHE A 576 5.18 -19.71 -20.75
CA PHE A 576 6.42 -20.03 -20.06
C PHE A 576 6.42 -19.58 -18.58
N VAL A 577 5.81 -18.42 -18.26
CA VAL A 577 5.83 -17.85 -16.90
C VAL A 577 5.24 -18.78 -15.83
N GLU A 578 4.34 -19.71 -16.19
CA GLU A 578 3.75 -20.65 -15.21
C GLU A 578 4.79 -21.60 -14.60
N GLY A 579 5.82 -21.97 -15.37
CA GLY A 579 6.88 -22.86 -14.91
C GLY A 579 8.00 -22.16 -14.11
N ILE A 580 8.04 -20.83 -14.09
CA ILE A 580 9.17 -20.08 -13.55
C ILE A 580 8.79 -19.32 -12.29
N SER A 581 9.60 -19.46 -11.25
CA SER A 581 9.47 -18.78 -9.96
C SER A 581 10.62 -17.78 -9.70
N VAL A 582 11.74 -17.88 -10.46
CA VAL A 582 12.91 -17.02 -10.30
C VAL A 582 13.42 -16.55 -11.67
N TYR A 583 13.55 -15.23 -11.82
CA TYR A 583 14.12 -14.58 -12.98
C TYR A 583 15.40 -13.85 -12.58
N ALA A 584 16.53 -14.26 -13.16
CA ALA A 584 17.88 -13.75 -12.88
C ALA A 584 18.41 -12.92 -14.05
N ARG A 585 19.32 -11.99 -13.81
CA ARG A 585 19.92 -11.10 -14.84
C ARG A 585 18.88 -10.43 -15.73
N VAL A 586 17.81 -9.91 -15.13
CA VAL A 586 16.72 -9.28 -15.87
C VAL A 586 16.96 -7.80 -16.10
N SER A 587 16.61 -7.33 -17.31
CA SER A 587 16.54 -5.90 -17.64
C SER A 587 15.21 -5.30 -17.21
N PRO A 588 15.07 -3.97 -17.17
CA PRO A 588 13.79 -3.30 -16.92
C PRO A 588 12.67 -3.74 -17.88
N GLU A 589 13.00 -3.97 -19.15
CA GLU A 589 12.06 -4.43 -20.17
C GLU A 589 11.53 -5.84 -19.86
N HIS A 590 12.41 -6.74 -19.41
CA HIS A 590 11.99 -8.07 -18.97
C HIS A 590 10.98 -7.99 -17.82
N LYS A 591 11.20 -7.10 -16.83
CA LYS A 591 10.28 -6.90 -15.70
C LYS A 591 8.87 -6.54 -16.18
N ILE A 592 8.77 -5.62 -17.16
CA ILE A 592 7.49 -5.22 -17.76
C ILE A 592 6.81 -6.40 -18.47
N ARG A 593 7.56 -7.16 -19.28
CA ARG A 593 7.04 -8.30 -20.04
C ARG A 593 6.54 -9.42 -19.13
N ILE A 594 7.27 -9.74 -18.06
CA ILE A 594 6.85 -10.74 -17.05
C ILE A 594 5.53 -10.31 -16.38
N VAL A 595 5.45 -9.07 -15.92
CA VAL A 595 4.23 -8.53 -15.29
C VAL A 595 3.05 -8.62 -16.25
N ARG A 596 3.22 -8.17 -17.49
CA ARG A 596 2.17 -8.21 -18.52
C ARG A 596 1.72 -9.64 -18.82
N ALA A 597 2.65 -10.59 -18.97
CA ALA A 597 2.32 -11.99 -19.22
C ALA A 597 1.43 -12.60 -18.13
N TRP A 598 1.69 -12.29 -16.86
CA TRP A 598 0.83 -12.72 -15.76
C TRP A 598 -0.54 -12.02 -15.76
N GLN A 599 -0.59 -10.71 -16.08
CA GLN A 599 -1.85 -9.96 -16.18
C GLN A 599 -2.74 -10.50 -17.30
N GLU A 600 -2.18 -10.85 -18.47
CA GLU A 600 -2.91 -11.45 -19.60
C GLU A 600 -3.49 -12.84 -19.31
N LYS A 601 -2.95 -13.52 -18.30
CA LYS A 601 -3.53 -14.76 -17.74
C LYS A 601 -4.66 -14.51 -16.74
N GLY A 602 -5.05 -13.25 -16.52
CA GLY A 602 -6.11 -12.86 -15.58
C GLY A 602 -5.67 -12.77 -14.13
N ASN A 603 -4.37 -12.72 -13.87
CA ASN A 603 -3.84 -12.52 -12.52
C ASN A 603 -3.75 -11.05 -12.14
N ILE A 604 -3.87 -10.76 -10.85
CA ILE A 604 -3.57 -9.45 -10.26
C ILE A 604 -2.15 -9.49 -9.74
N VAL A 605 -1.30 -8.65 -10.32
CA VAL A 605 0.14 -8.65 -10.08
C VAL A 605 0.54 -7.49 -9.18
N ALA A 606 1.17 -7.79 -8.05
CA ALA A 606 1.95 -6.83 -7.27
C ALA A 606 3.42 -6.91 -7.71
N MET A 607 4.07 -5.76 -7.93
CA MET A 607 5.48 -5.69 -8.32
C MET A 607 6.22 -4.77 -7.36
N THR A 608 7.36 -5.22 -6.81
CA THR A 608 8.22 -4.38 -5.97
C THR A 608 9.42 -3.84 -6.76
N GLY A 609 9.92 -2.69 -6.35
CA GLY A 609 11.15 -2.12 -6.88
C GLY A 609 11.60 -0.89 -6.07
N ASP A 610 12.88 -0.56 -6.17
CA ASP A 610 13.50 0.56 -5.47
C ASP A 610 14.18 1.55 -6.42
N GLY A 611 14.61 1.10 -7.60
CA GLY A 611 15.36 1.88 -8.56
C GLY A 611 14.52 2.63 -9.60
N VAL A 612 15.15 3.56 -10.29
CA VAL A 612 14.60 4.22 -11.49
C VAL A 612 14.22 3.19 -12.55
N ASN A 613 15.02 2.14 -12.68
CA ASN A 613 14.83 1.07 -13.65
C ASN A 613 13.56 0.23 -13.40
N ASP A 614 13.01 0.28 -12.18
CA ASP A 614 11.80 -0.44 -11.78
C ASP A 614 10.51 0.34 -12.06
N ALA A 615 10.60 1.66 -12.15
CA ALA A 615 9.44 2.53 -12.26
C ALA A 615 8.47 2.14 -13.40
N PRO A 616 8.93 1.77 -14.61
CA PRO A 616 8.02 1.33 -15.66
C PRO A 616 7.27 0.03 -15.30
N ALA A 617 7.92 -0.92 -14.65
CA ALA A 617 7.30 -2.18 -14.20
C ALA A 617 6.34 -1.95 -13.02
N LEU A 618 6.68 -1.04 -12.07
CA LEU A 618 5.79 -0.61 -10.99
C LEU A 618 4.52 0.05 -11.53
N LYS A 619 4.65 0.86 -12.58
CA LYS A 619 3.49 1.51 -13.23
C LYS A 619 2.64 0.54 -14.03
N GLN A 620 3.25 -0.50 -14.63
CA GLN A 620 2.56 -1.55 -15.39
C GLN A 620 1.76 -2.47 -14.48
N ALA A 621 2.29 -2.81 -13.29
CA ALA A 621 1.64 -3.71 -12.35
C ALA A 621 0.29 -3.16 -11.84
N ASP A 622 -0.62 -4.05 -11.46
CA ASP A 622 -1.88 -3.66 -10.82
C ASP A 622 -1.61 -2.96 -9.48
N ILE A 623 -0.60 -3.43 -8.77
CA ILE A 623 -0.12 -2.86 -7.51
C ILE A 623 1.41 -2.66 -7.59
N GLY A 624 1.85 -1.48 -7.99
CA GLY A 624 3.26 -1.10 -7.83
C GLY A 624 3.57 -0.82 -6.36
N VAL A 625 4.65 -1.39 -5.85
CA VAL A 625 5.11 -1.29 -4.46
C VAL A 625 6.54 -0.76 -4.45
N ALA A 626 6.75 0.44 -3.96
CA ALA A 626 8.09 1.02 -3.83
C ALA A 626 8.63 0.86 -2.42
N MET A 627 9.95 0.80 -2.32
CA MET A 627 10.66 0.85 -1.04
C MET A 627 10.66 2.29 -0.50
N GLY A 628 10.51 2.46 0.80
CA GLY A 628 10.43 3.78 1.44
C GLY A 628 11.80 4.30 1.88
N ILE A 629 12.69 3.39 2.31
CA ILE A 629 14.04 3.72 2.80
C ILE A 629 15.01 3.76 1.63
N THR A 630 15.13 2.67 0.87
CA THR A 630 16.09 2.52 -0.23
C THR A 630 15.55 3.01 -1.57
N GLY A 631 14.23 3.18 -1.69
CA GLY A 631 13.58 3.52 -2.95
C GLY A 631 13.84 4.95 -3.42
N SER A 632 14.15 5.10 -4.72
CA SER A 632 14.23 6.40 -5.38
C SER A 632 12.86 7.09 -5.42
N GLU A 633 12.84 8.41 -5.50
CA GLU A 633 11.59 9.17 -5.61
C GLU A 633 10.81 8.81 -6.90
N VAL A 634 11.52 8.44 -7.97
CA VAL A 634 10.93 7.93 -9.23
C VAL A 634 10.12 6.66 -8.98
N SER A 635 10.71 5.69 -8.25
CA SER A 635 10.02 4.44 -7.91
C SER A 635 8.82 4.68 -7.01
N LYS A 636 8.96 5.56 -6.01
CA LYS A 636 7.86 5.96 -5.11
C LYS A 636 6.72 6.64 -5.86
N ASP A 637 7.02 7.48 -6.86
CA ASP A 637 5.98 8.15 -7.65
C ASP A 637 5.24 7.20 -8.59
N ALA A 638 5.94 6.27 -9.21
CA ALA A 638 5.35 5.25 -10.07
C ALA A 638 4.43 4.28 -9.29
N ALA A 639 4.72 4.06 -8.00
CA ALA A 639 4.06 3.06 -7.17
C ALA A 639 2.64 3.46 -6.72
N SER A 640 1.85 2.46 -6.39
CA SER A 640 0.53 2.60 -5.76
C SER A 640 0.60 2.50 -4.24
N MET A 641 1.67 1.91 -3.72
CA MET A 641 1.95 1.71 -2.30
C MET A 641 3.45 1.88 -2.03
N VAL A 642 3.79 2.44 -0.86
CA VAL A 642 5.17 2.60 -0.40
C VAL A 642 5.34 1.89 0.94
N LEU A 643 6.41 1.09 1.09
CA LEU A 643 6.75 0.38 2.32
C LEU A 643 7.76 1.20 3.13
N THR A 644 7.40 1.64 4.32
CA THR A 644 8.31 2.45 5.16
C THR A 644 9.38 1.63 5.88
N ASP A 645 9.32 0.31 5.78
CA ASP A 645 10.26 -0.66 6.40
C ASP A 645 10.98 -1.54 5.37
N ASP A 646 10.74 -1.32 4.07
CA ASP A 646 11.32 -2.07 2.96
C ASP A 646 11.20 -3.60 3.11
N ASN A 647 10.12 -4.09 3.74
CA ASN A 647 9.99 -5.48 4.13
C ASN A 647 8.91 -6.21 3.32
N PHE A 648 9.27 -7.34 2.69
CA PHE A 648 8.33 -8.19 1.95
C PHE A 648 7.15 -8.66 2.81
N ALA A 649 7.37 -8.94 4.10
CA ALA A 649 6.29 -9.36 5.00
C ALA A 649 5.19 -8.29 5.15
N THR A 650 5.54 -7.03 5.00
CA THR A 650 4.57 -5.92 5.04
C THR A 650 3.64 -5.93 3.82
N ILE A 651 4.10 -6.40 2.65
CA ILE A 651 3.24 -6.61 1.48
C ILE A 651 2.17 -7.66 1.79
N VAL A 652 2.57 -8.76 2.41
CA VAL A 652 1.64 -9.85 2.78
C VAL A 652 0.59 -9.37 3.80
N LYS A 653 1.00 -8.57 4.78
CA LYS A 653 0.08 -7.90 5.71
C LYS A 653 -0.86 -6.92 5.00
N ALA A 654 -0.35 -6.17 4.01
CA ALA A 654 -1.18 -5.27 3.21
C ALA A 654 -2.23 -6.05 2.40
N VAL A 655 -1.89 -7.22 1.85
CA VAL A 655 -2.85 -8.12 1.20
C VAL A 655 -3.89 -8.64 2.21
N GLU A 656 -3.48 -9.08 3.40
CA GLU A 656 -4.40 -9.48 4.47
C GLU A 656 -5.38 -8.34 4.80
N ASN A 657 -4.86 -7.12 4.96
CA ASN A 657 -5.67 -5.93 5.21
C ASN A 657 -6.64 -5.64 4.07
N GLY A 658 -6.19 -5.71 2.81
CA GLY A 658 -7.03 -5.52 1.62
C GLY A 658 -8.19 -6.53 1.56
N ARG A 659 -7.93 -7.81 1.83
CA ARG A 659 -8.96 -8.86 1.93
C ARG A 659 -9.96 -8.59 3.04
N ASN A 660 -9.51 -8.13 4.21
CA ASN A 660 -10.38 -7.77 5.33
C ASN A 660 -11.25 -6.55 5.02
N VAL A 661 -10.66 -5.50 4.42
CA VAL A 661 -11.40 -4.30 3.99
C VAL A 661 -12.52 -4.67 3.02
N TYR A 662 -12.21 -5.50 2.01
CA TYR A 662 -13.20 -5.99 1.06
C TYR A 662 -14.32 -6.78 1.75
N GLN A 663 -13.98 -7.68 2.68
CA GLN A 663 -14.96 -8.46 3.45
C GLN A 663 -15.85 -7.55 4.30
N ASN A 664 -15.29 -6.51 4.92
CA ASN A 664 -16.03 -5.54 5.73
C ASN A 664 -17.00 -4.72 4.87
N ILE A 665 -16.57 -4.29 3.67
CA ILE A 665 -17.46 -3.65 2.69
C ILE A 665 -18.62 -4.59 2.33
N LYS A 666 -18.33 -5.85 2.05
CA LYS A 666 -19.34 -6.86 1.72
C LYS A 666 -20.33 -7.08 2.88
N ASN A 667 -19.85 -7.08 4.12
CA ASN A 667 -20.69 -7.19 5.31
C ASN A 667 -21.64 -5.99 5.46
N SER A 668 -21.14 -4.77 5.22
CA SER A 668 -21.97 -3.55 5.23
C SER A 668 -23.02 -3.55 4.14
N ILE A 669 -22.67 -3.98 2.92
CA ILE A 669 -23.60 -4.13 1.79
C ILE A 669 -24.69 -5.16 2.11
N GLN A 670 -24.33 -6.31 2.66
CA GLN A 670 -25.25 -7.35 3.09
C GLN A 670 -26.28 -6.80 4.09
N PHE A 671 -25.81 -6.08 5.10
CA PHE A 671 -26.65 -5.47 6.13
C PHE A 671 -27.67 -4.51 5.51
N LEU A 672 -27.23 -3.58 4.68
CA LEU A 672 -28.12 -2.58 4.05
C LEU A 672 -29.15 -3.24 3.13
N LEU A 673 -28.69 -4.08 2.20
CA LEU A 673 -29.58 -4.66 1.18
C LEU A 673 -30.58 -5.66 1.77
N SER A 674 -30.18 -6.49 2.76
CA SER A 674 -31.12 -7.45 3.38
C SER A 674 -32.19 -6.74 4.19
N GLY A 675 -31.84 -5.67 4.91
CA GLY A 675 -32.81 -4.85 5.64
C GLY A 675 -33.82 -4.17 4.72
N ASN A 676 -33.35 -3.54 3.64
CA ASN A 676 -34.24 -2.90 2.65
C ASN A 676 -35.11 -3.91 1.94
N PHE A 677 -34.59 -5.07 1.56
CA PHE A 677 -35.36 -6.15 0.96
C PHE A 677 -36.47 -6.65 1.88
N GLY A 678 -36.24 -6.76 3.19
CA GLY A 678 -37.24 -7.12 4.19
C GLY A 678 -38.37 -6.09 4.26
N ALA A 679 -38.04 -4.79 4.24
CA ALA A 679 -39.05 -3.73 4.22
C ALA A 679 -39.90 -3.76 2.93
N ILE A 680 -39.27 -3.92 1.76
CA ILE A 680 -39.97 -4.04 0.46
C ILE A 680 -40.93 -5.23 0.46
N LEU A 681 -40.51 -6.40 0.96
CA LEU A 681 -41.36 -7.58 1.04
C LEU A 681 -42.60 -7.36 1.97
N ALA A 682 -42.42 -6.69 3.10
CA ALA A 682 -43.50 -6.37 4.00
C ALA A 682 -44.56 -5.46 3.36
N VAL A 683 -44.09 -4.43 2.66
CA VAL A 683 -44.95 -3.50 1.93
C VAL A 683 -45.67 -4.21 0.76
N LEU A 684 -44.95 -5.01 0.00
CA LEU A 684 -45.52 -5.76 -1.12
C LEU A 684 -46.61 -6.72 -0.65
N TYR A 685 -46.33 -7.48 0.41
CA TYR A 685 -47.34 -8.39 0.99
C TYR A 685 -48.59 -7.64 1.46
N ALA A 686 -48.44 -6.55 2.22
CA ALA A 686 -49.57 -5.75 2.69
C ALA A 686 -50.37 -5.19 1.52
N SER A 687 -49.72 -4.68 0.47
CA SER A 687 -50.39 -4.15 -0.72
C SER A 687 -51.16 -5.24 -1.48
N ILE A 688 -50.58 -6.42 -1.70
CA ILE A 688 -51.27 -7.53 -2.40
C ILE A 688 -52.43 -8.06 -1.58
N ALA A 689 -52.26 -8.19 -0.26
CA ALA A 689 -53.28 -8.71 0.66
C ALA A 689 -54.40 -7.68 0.96
N GLY A 690 -54.30 -6.43 0.49
CA GLY A 690 -55.31 -5.37 0.75
C GLY A 690 -55.30 -4.90 2.22
N LEU A 691 -54.15 -5.05 2.92
CA LEU A 691 -53.96 -4.63 4.31
C LEU A 691 -53.61 -3.12 4.36
N PRO A 692 -53.79 -2.46 5.53
CA PRO A 692 -53.27 -1.11 5.73
C PRO A 692 -51.77 -1.02 5.49
N VAL A 693 -51.32 0.18 5.17
CA VAL A 693 -49.88 0.44 4.89
C VAL A 693 -49.04 0.18 6.15
N PRO A 694 -48.00 -0.70 6.08
CA PRO A 694 -47.24 -1.08 7.26
C PRO A 694 -46.28 0.00 7.76
N PHE A 695 -45.92 0.99 6.94
CA PHE A 695 -44.97 2.03 7.29
C PHE A 695 -45.40 3.40 6.83
N ALA A 696 -45.35 4.37 7.71
CA ALA A 696 -45.47 5.78 7.34
C ALA A 696 -44.14 6.25 6.68
N PRO A 697 -44.14 7.30 5.83
CA PRO A 697 -42.94 7.85 5.24
C PRO A 697 -41.84 8.18 6.26
N VAL A 698 -42.23 8.76 7.40
CA VAL A 698 -41.27 9.10 8.49
C VAL A 698 -40.58 7.88 9.09
N HIS A 699 -41.23 6.71 9.13
CA HIS A 699 -40.64 5.47 9.60
C HIS A 699 -39.48 5.05 8.72
N LEU A 700 -39.65 5.11 7.40
CA LEU A 700 -38.66 4.69 6.42
C LEU A 700 -37.45 5.64 6.42
N LEU A 701 -37.70 6.93 6.63
CA LEU A 701 -36.61 7.92 6.78
C LEU A 701 -35.83 7.73 8.09
N PHE A 702 -36.52 7.45 9.21
CA PHE A 702 -35.86 7.10 10.47
C PHE A 702 -34.98 5.88 10.33
N ILE A 703 -35.42 4.86 9.60
CA ILE A 703 -34.67 3.64 9.35
C ILE A 703 -33.36 3.97 8.62
N ASN A 704 -33.42 4.65 7.49
CA ASN A 704 -32.25 4.99 6.69
C ASN A 704 -31.23 5.84 7.46
N LEU A 705 -31.70 6.79 8.27
CA LEU A 705 -30.85 7.71 8.99
C LEU A 705 -30.17 7.06 10.20
N LEU A 706 -30.92 6.39 11.07
CA LEU A 706 -30.45 5.97 12.39
C LEU A 706 -30.10 4.49 12.48
N THR A 707 -30.94 3.63 11.90
CA THR A 707 -30.74 2.19 12.03
C THR A 707 -29.84 1.59 10.96
N ASP A 708 -29.58 2.31 9.85
CA ASP A 708 -28.76 1.83 8.76
C ASP A 708 -27.35 2.39 8.78
N SER A 709 -27.19 3.70 8.88
CA SER A 709 -25.90 4.35 8.68
C SER A 709 -24.86 3.94 9.72
N LEU A 710 -25.19 4.01 11.02
CA LEU A 710 -24.23 3.73 12.09
C LEU A 710 -23.81 2.26 12.17
N PRO A 711 -24.73 1.27 12.12
CA PRO A 711 -24.31 -0.13 12.11
C PRO A 711 -23.55 -0.52 10.85
N ALA A 712 -23.87 0.04 9.69
CA ALA A 712 -23.15 -0.24 8.44
C ALA A 712 -21.70 0.27 8.48
N ILE A 713 -21.48 1.49 9.02
CA ILE A 713 -20.13 2.02 9.29
C ILE A 713 -19.39 1.13 10.30
N ALA A 714 -20.08 0.73 11.37
CA ALA A 714 -19.51 -0.13 12.42
C ALA A 714 -19.10 -1.50 11.87
N LEU A 715 -19.85 -2.08 10.93
CA LEU A 715 -19.49 -3.31 10.21
C LEU A 715 -18.27 -3.09 9.30
N GLY A 716 -18.14 -1.92 8.71
CA GLY A 716 -16.94 -1.52 7.96
C GLY A 716 -15.67 -1.48 8.81
N LEU A 717 -15.83 -1.29 10.13
CA LEU A 717 -14.76 -1.29 11.14
C LEU A 717 -14.64 -2.65 11.87
N GLU A 718 -15.19 -3.72 11.32
CA GLU A 718 -15.07 -5.06 11.92
C GLU A 718 -13.60 -5.44 12.07
N PRO A 719 -13.19 -5.94 13.27
CA PRO A 719 -11.82 -6.38 13.51
C PRO A 719 -11.36 -7.44 12.51
N HIS A 720 -10.13 -7.30 12.06
CA HIS A 720 -9.53 -8.16 11.03
C HIS A 720 -9.44 -9.63 11.47
N SER A 721 -9.54 -10.53 10.53
CA SER A 721 -9.45 -11.97 10.72
C SER A 721 -8.37 -12.56 9.83
N LYS A 722 -7.43 -13.29 10.42
CA LYS A 722 -6.41 -14.04 9.67
C LYS A 722 -6.99 -15.12 8.74
N LYS A 723 -8.24 -15.54 8.96
CA LYS A 723 -8.92 -16.55 8.13
C LYS A 723 -9.11 -16.11 6.67
N VAL A 724 -9.01 -14.82 6.36
CA VAL A 724 -9.06 -14.35 4.97
C VAL A 724 -7.85 -14.82 4.17
N MET A 725 -6.74 -15.18 4.83
CA MET A 725 -5.54 -15.74 4.21
C MET A 725 -5.64 -17.26 3.97
N ASP A 726 -6.69 -17.91 4.41
CA ASP A 726 -6.99 -19.32 4.08
C ASP A 726 -7.83 -19.44 2.78
N GLU A 727 -8.26 -18.28 2.22
CA GLU A 727 -9.05 -18.21 0.99
C GLU A 727 -8.14 -17.91 -0.21
N LYS A 728 -8.49 -18.47 -1.39
CA LYS A 728 -7.77 -18.15 -2.64
C LYS A 728 -8.03 -16.73 -3.08
N PRO A 729 -7.11 -16.12 -3.86
CA PRO A 729 -7.31 -14.80 -4.45
C PRO A 729 -8.59 -14.76 -5.28
N ARG A 730 -9.29 -13.64 -5.21
CA ARG A 730 -10.52 -13.41 -5.96
C ARG A 730 -10.17 -12.99 -7.40
N PRO A 731 -10.87 -13.50 -8.42
CA PRO A 731 -10.73 -13.01 -9.79
C PRO A 731 -11.09 -11.51 -9.90
N MET A 732 -10.35 -10.74 -10.71
CA MET A 732 -10.57 -9.30 -10.87
C MET A 732 -11.98 -8.95 -11.37
N ASN A 733 -12.53 -9.78 -12.23
CA ASN A 733 -13.84 -9.57 -12.86
C ASN A 733 -15.02 -10.07 -12.01
N GLU A 734 -14.77 -10.58 -10.81
CA GLU A 734 -15.84 -11.04 -9.94
C GLU A 734 -16.60 -9.86 -9.34
N SER A 735 -17.87 -9.71 -9.72
CA SER A 735 -18.74 -8.73 -9.10
C SER A 735 -18.92 -9.03 -7.62
N ILE A 736 -18.93 -7.99 -6.77
CA ILE A 736 -19.25 -8.15 -5.34
C ILE A 736 -20.65 -8.77 -5.13
N LEU A 737 -21.56 -8.53 -6.07
CA LEU A 737 -22.94 -9.00 -6.04
C LEU A 737 -23.09 -10.31 -6.83
N THR A 738 -22.40 -11.35 -6.38
CA THR A 738 -22.55 -12.71 -6.94
C THR A 738 -23.96 -13.26 -6.71
N LYS A 739 -24.39 -14.24 -7.52
CA LYS A 739 -25.68 -14.92 -7.35
C LYS A 739 -25.84 -15.51 -5.94
N ASP A 740 -24.80 -16.10 -5.39
CA ASP A 740 -24.79 -16.66 -4.05
C ASP A 740 -24.97 -15.59 -2.98
N PHE A 741 -24.35 -14.43 -3.16
CA PHE A 741 -24.49 -13.29 -2.24
C PHE A 741 -25.88 -12.67 -2.29
N LEU A 742 -26.43 -12.47 -3.49
CA LEU A 742 -27.82 -12.00 -3.66
C LEU A 742 -28.83 -12.99 -3.06
N THR A 743 -28.64 -14.30 -3.25
CA THR A 743 -29.49 -15.32 -2.64
C THR A 743 -29.41 -15.29 -1.12
N LYS A 744 -28.22 -15.02 -0.54
CA LYS A 744 -28.03 -14.82 0.89
C LYS A 744 -28.82 -13.62 1.39
N ILE A 745 -28.67 -12.45 0.74
CA ILE A 745 -29.40 -11.22 1.04
C ILE A 745 -30.91 -11.47 0.98
N GLY A 746 -31.40 -12.15 -0.07
CA GLY A 746 -32.82 -12.46 -0.22
C GLY A 746 -33.37 -13.33 0.91
N ARG A 747 -32.67 -14.39 1.32
CA ARG A 747 -33.08 -15.25 2.43
C ARG A 747 -33.10 -14.53 3.76
N GLU A 748 -32.07 -13.73 4.05
CA GLU A 748 -31.96 -12.98 5.32
C GLU A 748 -33.03 -11.87 5.38
N GLY A 749 -33.25 -11.14 4.27
CA GLY A 749 -34.30 -10.16 4.16
C GLY A 749 -35.70 -10.75 4.24
N LEU A 750 -35.91 -11.97 3.71
CA LEU A 750 -37.19 -12.69 3.87
C LEU A 750 -37.48 -12.99 5.34
N CYS A 751 -36.48 -13.42 6.12
CA CYS A 751 -36.65 -13.63 7.56
C CYS A 751 -37.05 -12.34 8.29
N ILE A 752 -36.39 -11.22 7.97
CA ILE A 752 -36.72 -9.91 8.52
C ILE A 752 -38.14 -9.48 8.13
N GLY A 753 -38.52 -9.64 6.86
CA GLY A 753 -39.85 -9.30 6.36
C GLY A 753 -40.95 -10.11 7.02
N ILE A 754 -40.77 -11.43 7.19
CA ILE A 754 -41.73 -12.32 7.85
C ILE A 754 -41.96 -11.90 9.31
N THR A 755 -40.86 -11.69 10.08
CA THR A 755 -40.98 -11.29 11.49
C THR A 755 -41.65 -9.91 11.65
N THR A 756 -41.37 -9.00 10.71
CA THR A 756 -42.00 -7.67 10.64
C THR A 756 -43.48 -7.81 10.38
N MET A 757 -43.91 -8.64 9.44
CA MET A 757 -45.31 -8.85 9.13
C MET A 757 -46.08 -9.58 10.25
N ILE A 758 -45.41 -10.47 10.98
CA ILE A 758 -45.98 -11.08 12.18
C ILE A 758 -46.28 -9.98 13.23
N GLY A 759 -45.33 -9.07 13.48
CA GLY A 759 -45.56 -7.92 14.37
C GLY A 759 -46.69 -7.02 13.91
N PHE A 760 -46.79 -6.74 12.60
CA PHE A 760 -47.88 -6.00 11.97
C PHE A 760 -49.24 -6.68 12.22
N MET A 761 -49.34 -7.96 11.94
CA MET A 761 -50.59 -8.71 12.11
C MET A 761 -51.06 -8.78 13.59
N ILE A 762 -50.11 -8.93 14.54
CA ILE A 762 -50.42 -8.89 15.98
C ILE A 762 -50.97 -7.50 16.36
N GLY A 763 -50.37 -6.42 15.86
CA GLY A 763 -50.87 -5.06 16.09
C GLY A 763 -52.20 -4.76 15.43
N LEU A 764 -52.51 -5.45 14.31
CA LEU A 764 -53.78 -5.25 13.59
C LEU A 764 -54.94 -6.05 14.21
N THR A 765 -54.71 -7.29 14.64
CA THR A 765 -55.72 -8.24 15.07
C THR A 765 -55.79 -8.45 16.60
N GLY A 766 -54.83 -7.92 17.39
CA GLY A 766 -54.78 -8.03 18.82
C GLY A 766 -55.83 -7.16 19.55
N GLU A 767 -55.89 -7.27 20.88
CA GLU A 767 -56.78 -6.43 21.68
C GLU A 767 -56.44 -4.94 21.53
N GLY A 768 -57.45 -4.14 21.16
CA GLY A 768 -57.28 -2.70 20.82
C GLY A 768 -56.57 -2.46 19.51
N GLY A 769 -56.49 -3.47 18.62
CA GLY A 769 -55.81 -3.42 17.35
C GLY A 769 -56.41 -2.39 16.38
N ASN A 770 -55.48 -1.62 15.77
CA ASN A 770 -55.85 -0.67 14.73
C ASN A 770 -54.66 -0.51 13.74
N ALA A 771 -54.87 0.21 12.66
CA ALA A 771 -53.85 0.39 11.62
C ALA A 771 -52.60 1.11 12.13
N VAL A 772 -52.74 2.07 13.07
CA VAL A 772 -51.60 2.81 13.63
C VAL A 772 -50.77 1.92 14.54
N LEU A 773 -51.43 1.14 15.44
CA LEU A 773 -50.73 0.18 16.29
C LEU A 773 -50.02 -0.89 15.47
N ALA A 774 -50.65 -1.41 14.40
CA ALA A 774 -50.05 -2.36 13.48
C ALA A 774 -48.79 -1.80 12.81
N SER A 775 -48.87 -0.57 12.31
CA SER A 775 -47.77 0.16 11.72
C SER A 775 -46.62 0.38 12.73
N THR A 776 -46.97 0.78 13.96
CA THR A 776 -46.00 0.99 15.05
C THR A 776 -45.24 -0.30 15.42
N MET A 777 -46.00 -1.42 15.58
CA MET A 777 -45.35 -2.71 15.88
C MET A 777 -44.50 -3.23 14.72
N ALA A 778 -44.96 -3.01 13.46
CA ALA A 778 -44.13 -3.36 12.29
C ALA A 778 -42.84 -2.53 12.24
N PHE A 779 -42.94 -1.22 12.44
CA PHE A 779 -41.80 -0.30 12.45
C PHE A 779 -40.78 -0.66 13.54
N GLY A 780 -41.24 -0.88 14.78
CA GLY A 780 -40.38 -1.28 15.89
C GLY A 780 -39.72 -2.62 15.64
N THR A 781 -40.47 -3.61 15.12
CA THR A 781 -39.91 -4.94 14.78
C THR A 781 -38.86 -4.84 13.67
N LEU A 782 -39.13 -4.11 12.59
CA LEU A 782 -38.20 -3.93 11.50
C LEU A 782 -36.92 -3.26 11.95
N CYS A 783 -37.00 -2.11 12.64
CA CYS A 783 -35.84 -1.40 13.16
C CYS A 783 -34.96 -2.27 14.06
N THR A 784 -35.59 -2.92 15.05
CA THR A 784 -34.86 -3.76 16.01
C THR A 784 -34.30 -5.01 15.34
N ALA A 785 -35.02 -5.65 14.43
CA ALA A 785 -34.53 -6.78 13.65
C ALA A 785 -33.31 -6.41 12.79
N ARG A 786 -33.30 -5.21 12.19
CA ARG A 786 -32.14 -4.69 11.46
C ARG A 786 -30.95 -4.48 12.37
N LEU A 787 -31.11 -3.84 13.52
CA LEU A 787 -30.04 -3.64 14.49
C LEU A 787 -29.43 -4.99 14.94
N VAL A 788 -30.28 -5.97 15.25
CA VAL A 788 -29.87 -7.35 15.60
C VAL A 788 -29.17 -8.02 14.41
N HIS A 789 -29.65 -7.77 13.20
CA HIS A 789 -29.07 -8.34 11.97
C HIS A 789 -27.63 -7.89 11.73
N GLY A 790 -27.22 -6.72 12.23
CA GLY A 790 -25.83 -6.28 12.21
C GLY A 790 -24.88 -7.35 12.79
N PHE A 791 -25.26 -8.03 13.87
CA PHE A 791 -24.46 -9.14 14.44
C PHE A 791 -24.44 -10.38 13.51
N ASN A 792 -25.47 -10.59 12.70
CA ASN A 792 -25.46 -11.63 11.69
C ASN A 792 -24.52 -11.30 10.53
N CYS A 793 -24.33 -10.02 10.19
CA CYS A 793 -23.49 -9.60 9.08
C CYS A 793 -21.98 -9.59 9.37
N LYS A 794 -21.56 -9.78 10.65
CA LYS A 794 -20.13 -9.77 11.05
C LYS A 794 -19.25 -10.83 10.37
N SER A 795 -19.82 -11.95 9.94
CA SER A 795 -19.09 -13.08 9.38
C SER A 795 -20.01 -14.00 8.58
N ASP A 796 -19.44 -14.69 7.60
CA ASP A 796 -20.11 -15.80 6.91
C ASP A 796 -20.23 -17.06 7.76
N TYR A 797 -19.45 -17.14 8.83
CA TYR A 797 -19.48 -18.22 9.82
C TYR A 797 -20.38 -17.88 11.01
N PRO A 798 -20.96 -18.87 11.73
CA PRO A 798 -21.69 -18.63 12.95
C PRO A 798 -20.83 -17.97 14.02
N VAL A 799 -21.35 -16.91 14.66
CA VAL A 799 -20.58 -16.11 15.65
C VAL A 799 -21.19 -16.07 17.05
N ILE A 800 -22.44 -16.52 17.24
CA ILE A 800 -23.24 -16.30 18.46
C ILE A 800 -22.56 -16.81 19.75
N PHE A 801 -21.77 -17.89 19.68
CA PHE A 801 -21.04 -18.45 20.83
C PHE A 801 -19.52 -18.22 20.75
N SER A 802 -19.06 -17.25 19.95
CA SER A 802 -17.65 -16.94 19.80
C SER A 802 -17.30 -15.58 20.39
N LYS A 803 -16.02 -15.39 20.78
CA LYS A 803 -15.50 -14.06 21.19
C LYS A 803 -15.72 -13.00 20.11
N ARG A 804 -15.81 -13.41 18.84
CA ARG A 804 -16.08 -12.52 17.71
C ARG A 804 -17.43 -11.82 17.79
N PHE A 805 -18.41 -12.36 18.49
CA PHE A 805 -19.70 -11.72 18.69
C PHE A 805 -19.56 -10.35 19.39
N TRP A 806 -18.67 -10.25 20.37
CA TRP A 806 -18.50 -9.07 21.25
C TRP A 806 -17.31 -8.18 20.88
N ASN A 807 -16.46 -8.55 19.89
CA ASN A 807 -15.19 -7.88 19.63
C ASN A 807 -15.31 -6.52 18.92
N ASN A 808 -16.48 -6.18 18.33
CA ASN A 808 -16.71 -4.90 17.64
C ASN A 808 -17.48 -3.95 18.56
N ILE A 809 -16.75 -3.10 19.28
CA ILE A 809 -17.35 -2.13 20.20
C ILE A 809 -18.20 -1.08 19.51
N TYR A 810 -17.83 -0.72 18.25
CA TYR A 810 -18.60 0.26 17.46
C TYR A 810 -19.98 -0.29 17.08
N LEU A 811 -20.07 -1.57 16.72
CA LEU A 811 -21.33 -2.22 16.42
C LEU A 811 -22.23 -2.34 17.66
N ILE A 812 -21.63 -2.66 18.81
CA ILE A 812 -22.35 -2.70 20.09
C ILE A 812 -22.86 -1.30 20.44
N GLY A 813 -22.05 -0.26 20.29
CA GLY A 813 -22.45 1.12 20.51
C GLY A 813 -23.59 1.57 19.57
N ALA A 814 -23.48 1.25 18.28
CA ALA A 814 -24.52 1.55 17.30
C ALA A 814 -25.83 0.80 17.59
N PHE A 815 -25.74 -0.47 18.00
CA PHE A 815 -26.90 -1.26 18.42
C PHE A 815 -27.59 -0.65 19.65
N LEU A 816 -26.85 -0.33 20.69
CA LEU A 816 -27.42 0.23 21.93
C LEU A 816 -28.05 1.61 21.68
N LEU A 817 -27.36 2.48 20.94
CA LEU A 817 -27.91 3.79 20.59
C LEU A 817 -29.19 3.66 19.77
N GLY A 818 -29.19 2.81 18.71
CA GLY A 818 -30.36 2.56 17.87
C GLY A 818 -31.51 1.98 18.69
N LEU A 819 -31.22 1.03 19.61
CA LEU A 819 -32.23 0.44 20.49
C LEU A 819 -32.86 1.47 21.44
N VAL A 820 -32.06 2.35 22.04
CA VAL A 820 -32.57 3.43 22.90
C VAL A 820 -33.45 4.39 22.09
N LEU A 821 -33.00 4.82 20.92
CA LEU A 821 -33.75 5.77 20.08
C LEU A 821 -35.11 5.18 19.64
N ILE A 822 -35.13 3.93 19.14
CA ILE A 822 -36.38 3.31 18.70
C ILE A 822 -37.31 3.06 19.89
N THR A 823 -36.75 2.70 21.08
CA THR A 823 -37.55 2.56 22.32
C THR A 823 -38.18 3.88 22.72
N CYS A 824 -37.46 4.99 22.68
CA CYS A 824 -38.00 6.33 22.95
C CYS A 824 -39.16 6.68 22.03
N VAL A 825 -39.00 6.42 20.72
CA VAL A 825 -40.06 6.69 19.72
C VAL A 825 -41.34 5.87 20.00
N MET A 826 -41.18 4.61 20.45
CA MET A 826 -42.34 3.74 20.72
C MET A 826 -42.95 3.92 22.12
N THR A 827 -42.32 4.67 23.04
CA THR A 827 -42.76 4.74 24.47
C THR A 827 -43.04 6.15 24.96
N ILE A 828 -42.62 7.20 24.25
CA ILE A 828 -42.83 8.59 24.65
C ILE A 828 -44.01 9.17 23.89
N PRO A 829 -45.16 9.45 24.57
CA PRO A 829 -46.39 9.92 23.92
C PRO A 829 -46.20 11.24 23.13
N ALA A 830 -45.30 12.11 23.54
CA ALA A 830 -45.01 13.35 22.83
C ALA A 830 -44.43 13.16 21.42
N LEU A 831 -43.95 11.93 21.08
CA LEU A 831 -43.39 11.58 19.78
C LEU A 831 -44.45 10.91 18.85
N ASP A 832 -45.64 10.56 19.36
CA ASP A 832 -46.67 9.83 18.62
C ASP A 832 -47.10 10.56 17.36
N GLU A 833 -47.37 11.86 17.43
CA GLU A 833 -47.77 12.67 16.26
C GLU A 833 -46.62 12.86 15.26
N VAL A 834 -45.43 13.10 15.74
CA VAL A 834 -44.25 13.36 14.92
C VAL A 834 -43.86 12.12 14.09
N PHE A 835 -43.88 10.97 14.71
CA PHE A 835 -43.50 9.70 14.07
C PHE A 835 -44.70 8.91 13.55
N LYS A 836 -45.92 9.41 13.71
CA LYS A 836 -47.17 8.68 13.35
C LYS A 836 -47.23 7.28 13.95
N VAL A 837 -46.86 7.17 15.22
CA VAL A 837 -46.87 5.93 16.02
C VAL A 837 -47.92 6.00 17.13
N GLN A 838 -48.14 4.86 17.76
CA GLN A 838 -48.95 4.76 18.96
C GLN A 838 -48.07 4.22 20.09
N THR A 839 -48.08 4.89 21.26
CA THR A 839 -47.32 4.44 22.43
C THR A 839 -47.66 2.99 22.75
N LEU A 840 -46.61 2.13 22.80
CA LEU A 840 -46.74 0.68 23.06
C LEU A 840 -46.80 0.39 24.55
N THR A 841 -47.62 -0.59 24.89
CA THR A 841 -47.61 -1.22 26.23
C THR A 841 -46.34 -2.07 26.43
N PHE A 842 -45.99 -2.35 27.65
CA PHE A 842 -44.81 -3.19 27.97
C PHE A 842 -44.87 -4.58 27.31
N THR A 843 -46.08 -5.20 27.24
CA THR A 843 -46.29 -6.49 26.58
C THR A 843 -46.05 -6.41 25.07
N GLN A 844 -46.57 -5.35 24.41
CA GLN A 844 -46.36 -5.12 22.98
C GLN A 844 -44.88 -4.87 22.67
N LEU A 845 -44.19 -4.12 23.52
CA LEU A 845 -42.75 -3.88 23.38
C LEU A 845 -41.94 -5.19 23.49
N LEU A 846 -42.28 -6.07 24.45
CA LEU A 846 -41.66 -7.40 24.58
C LEU A 846 -41.90 -8.26 23.34
N ILE A 847 -43.08 -8.20 22.72
CA ILE A 847 -43.39 -8.92 21.48
C ILE A 847 -42.52 -8.42 20.35
N VAL A 848 -42.40 -7.09 20.18
CA VAL A 848 -41.56 -6.44 19.16
C VAL A 848 -40.11 -6.89 19.28
N TYR A 849 -39.56 -6.84 20.48
CA TYR A 849 -38.18 -7.26 20.74
C TYR A 849 -37.98 -8.78 20.58
N GLY A 850 -38.93 -9.57 21.03
CA GLY A 850 -38.91 -11.01 20.87
C GLY A 850 -38.86 -11.44 19.39
N LEU A 851 -39.76 -10.88 18.59
CA LEU A 851 -39.79 -11.12 17.13
C LEU A 851 -38.50 -10.69 16.43
N ALA A 852 -37.96 -9.54 16.82
CA ALA A 852 -36.69 -9.06 16.26
C ALA A 852 -35.51 -9.97 16.62
N LEU A 853 -35.43 -10.40 17.89
CA LEU A 853 -34.35 -11.25 18.40
C LEU A 853 -34.36 -12.65 17.76
N VAL A 854 -35.52 -13.19 17.38
CA VAL A 854 -35.63 -14.49 16.70
C VAL A 854 -34.83 -14.56 15.38
N ASN A 855 -34.64 -13.43 14.70
CA ASN A 855 -33.82 -13.37 13.49
C ASN A 855 -32.36 -13.78 13.75
N LEU A 856 -31.82 -13.55 14.94
CA LEU A 856 -30.43 -13.89 15.26
C LEU A 856 -30.20 -15.40 15.20
N PRO A 857 -30.85 -16.24 16.01
CA PRO A 857 -30.61 -17.68 15.97
C PRO A 857 -31.04 -18.34 14.67
N ILE A 858 -32.09 -17.87 13.99
CA ILE A 858 -32.53 -18.43 12.70
C ILE A 858 -31.41 -18.27 11.66
N ILE A 859 -30.91 -17.06 11.46
CA ILE A 859 -29.89 -16.78 10.47
C ILE A 859 -28.56 -17.49 10.82
N GLN A 860 -28.19 -17.54 12.10
CA GLN A 860 -27.00 -18.27 12.54
C GLN A 860 -27.14 -19.81 12.30
N LEU A 861 -28.33 -20.36 12.50
CA LEU A 861 -28.61 -21.76 12.17
C LEU A 861 -28.50 -22.02 10.66
N MET A 862 -29.05 -21.13 9.84
CA MET A 862 -28.96 -21.22 8.37
C MET A 862 -27.48 -21.23 7.93
N LYS A 863 -26.62 -20.41 8.52
CA LYS A 863 -25.17 -20.41 8.27
C LYS A 863 -24.53 -21.74 8.68
N LYS A 864 -24.88 -22.30 9.83
CA LYS A 864 -24.36 -23.58 10.30
C LYS A 864 -24.76 -24.73 9.36
N ILE A 865 -25.99 -24.75 8.91
CA ILE A 865 -26.51 -25.75 7.95
C ILE A 865 -25.74 -25.65 6.63
N LYS A 866 -25.55 -24.43 6.08
CA LYS A 866 -24.78 -24.24 4.82
C LYS A 866 -23.35 -24.75 4.95
N LEU A 867 -22.70 -24.57 6.08
CA LEU A 867 -21.34 -25.06 6.34
C LEU A 867 -21.27 -26.58 6.40
N MET A 868 -22.27 -27.23 7.00
CA MET A 868 -22.35 -28.70 7.06
C MET A 868 -22.46 -29.31 5.66
N PHE A 869 -23.28 -28.74 4.78
CA PHE A 869 -23.40 -29.16 3.39
C PHE A 869 -22.14 -28.91 2.56
N ARG A 870 -21.35 -27.88 2.89
CA ARG A 870 -20.09 -27.55 2.19
C ARG A 870 -18.92 -28.46 2.60
N LYS A 871 -18.94 -29.02 3.81
CA LYS A 871 -17.93 -29.99 4.27
C LYS A 871 -18.14 -31.38 3.69
N ASN A 872 -19.35 -31.68 3.22
CA ASN A 872 -19.71 -32.99 2.63
C ASN A 872 -19.60 -33.01 1.08
N LYS A 873 -19.21 -31.88 0.47
CA LYS A 873 -18.76 -31.78 -0.93
C LYS A 873 -17.24 -31.55 -0.97
#